data_9bf168a43ec16c2f9702c27c0584a954
#
_entry.id   9bf168a43ec16c2f9702c27c0584a954
#
_cell.length_a   1.000
_cell.length_b   1.000
_cell.length_c   1.000
_cell.angle_alpha   90.00
_cell.angle_beta   90.00
_cell.angle_gamma   90.00
#
_symmetry.space_group_name_H-M   'P 1'
#
loop_
_entity.id
_entity.type
_entity.pdbx_description
1 polymer ?
#
loop_
_entity_poly.entity_id
_entity_poly.type
_entity_poly.pdbx_seq_one_letter_code
_entity_poly.pdbx_strand_id
1 'polypeptide(L)'
;MAAFLLVFGLLPLANWIPGGHSAPWFGVVAADLLTGLSVALGTGIVVGILAGKIRSGAVGARLDLSAAIERRWAVWVGGLALGAFGLYVLVSITAFSARPLLIDEIIQVVQARILAAGKLWVPAEPHQFFFSSMHLVEQEGRVYGQFPIGGPAMLALGSLVRGEWLVNPVFGALSVGLFGALVRRVEPRAGTALLATGLFALAPFAVFMSASHMNHVPTLLWLLIGMVGLVRSVSPSGRWLDGLVCGLGFGLAATIRPADAMAFAAPAGVWLLARAGSRTERRVGPLLGAGLGVALPLLALAWVNLETTGAPLRFGYTVLWGRAHDLGFHGTPWGPTHTPARGIELINVFFLRLQSYLFEAAGPSLLPATAALALARRLTPFDRYLLVGSVLLVGFYFAYWHDGFYLGPRFMYPLLPVLVLWTARLPAVLEARHTRTERGEPPTGESRPGSALWPTVRRAVLATIVIGAVLGLATSVPLRLSQYRGGLISLRWNADRAAAHSGITNALVLVRESWGAELVARMWALGVPRSDAETIYRAADPCRLDLSLGALEPAGIRGAAAAAALEPLLADSTRPAQPEAATGDPTLRLTPGVTYPPDCNAKIQANLTGFTLYPPLLLARQPDNIYARDLGARDSLLLRDYPGRAIYLLKPDSRAVGADPVFHRLDPDSLLREWRGASRK
;
A
#
# COMPACT_ATOMS: atom_id res chain seq x y z
N MET A 1 -3.94 22.73 -8.17
CA MET A 1 -3.36 21.38 -8.45
C MET A 1 -2.05 21.46 -9.21
N ALA A 2 -1.94 22.08 -10.41
CA ALA A 2 -0.65 22.16 -11.12
C ALA A 2 0.46 22.78 -10.27
N ALA A 3 0.22 23.95 -9.66
CA ALA A 3 1.18 24.56 -8.72
C ALA A 3 1.52 23.64 -7.53
N PHE A 4 0.53 22.94 -7.00
CA PHE A 4 0.74 21.95 -5.92
C PHE A 4 1.67 20.81 -6.39
N LEU A 5 1.42 20.23 -7.57
CA LEU A 5 2.26 19.17 -8.12
C LEU A 5 3.69 19.64 -8.41
N LEU A 6 3.87 20.90 -8.85
CA LEU A 6 5.20 21.48 -9.01
C LEU A 6 5.92 21.63 -7.67
N VAL A 7 5.27 22.25 -6.69
CA VAL A 7 5.88 22.56 -5.39
C VAL A 7 6.17 21.26 -4.63
N PHE A 8 5.16 20.41 -4.43
CA PHE A 8 5.31 19.19 -3.63
C PHE A 8 6.00 18.05 -4.36
N GLY A 9 5.97 18.02 -5.67
CA GLY A 9 6.58 16.96 -6.47
C GLY A 9 7.99 17.26 -6.97
N LEU A 10 8.48 18.50 -6.89
CA LEU A 10 9.82 18.86 -7.36
C LEU A 10 10.70 19.53 -6.31
N LEU A 11 10.11 20.21 -5.31
CA LEU A 11 10.90 20.88 -4.27
C LEU A 11 11.04 20.01 -3.03
N PRO A 12 12.24 19.92 -2.43
CA PRO A 12 12.46 19.13 -1.21
C PRO A 12 12.01 19.90 0.05
N LEU A 13 10.71 20.18 0.17
CA LEU A 13 10.15 20.96 1.27
C LEU A 13 10.46 20.34 2.63
N ALA A 14 10.52 19.00 2.69
CA ALA A 14 10.87 18.25 3.90
C ALA A 14 12.22 18.68 4.49
N ASN A 15 13.18 19.13 3.67
CA ASN A 15 14.50 19.58 4.15
C ASN A 15 14.45 20.95 4.84
N TRP A 16 13.38 21.72 4.63
CA TRP A 16 13.20 23.04 5.25
C TRP A 16 12.43 22.96 6.56
N ILE A 17 11.97 21.76 6.93
CA ILE A 17 11.25 21.51 8.18
C ILE A 17 12.27 20.98 9.21
N PRO A 18 12.33 21.54 10.43
CA PRO A 18 13.21 21.05 11.48
C PRO A 18 12.98 19.54 11.74
N GLY A 19 14.04 18.74 11.63
CA GLY A 19 13.97 17.27 11.77
C GLY A 19 13.43 16.51 10.56
N GLY A 20 13.08 17.18 9.48
CA GLY A 20 12.62 16.55 8.24
C GLY A 20 13.81 16.07 7.36
N HIS A 21 13.65 14.93 6.71
CA HIS A 21 14.71 14.32 5.92
C HIS A 21 14.21 13.77 4.57
N SER A 22 14.43 14.55 3.49
CA SER A 22 14.31 14.06 2.11
C SER A 22 15.63 14.14 1.33
N ALA A 23 16.68 14.65 1.98
CA ALA A 23 17.92 15.09 1.31
C ALA A 23 18.65 14.02 0.49
N PRO A 24 18.97 12.82 0.99
CA PRO A 24 19.75 11.85 0.21
C PRO A 24 19.03 11.40 -1.04
N TRP A 25 17.69 11.31 -0.95
CA TRP A 25 16.85 10.85 -2.03
C TRP A 25 16.73 11.89 -3.15
N PHE A 26 16.60 13.18 -2.79
CA PHE A 26 16.41 14.25 -3.79
C PHE A 26 17.67 14.49 -4.64
N GLY A 27 18.86 14.54 -4.01
CA GLY A 27 20.11 14.80 -4.73
C GLY A 27 20.44 13.76 -5.80
N VAL A 28 20.32 12.48 -5.46
CA VAL A 28 20.61 11.37 -6.38
C VAL A 28 19.53 11.23 -7.45
N VAL A 29 18.27 11.17 -7.03
CA VAL A 29 17.14 10.89 -7.94
C VAL A 29 16.88 12.07 -8.88
N ALA A 30 17.10 13.32 -8.45
CA ALA A 30 16.90 14.48 -9.32
C ALA A 30 17.84 14.50 -10.52
N ALA A 31 19.12 14.15 -10.33
CA ALA A 31 20.10 14.08 -11.41
C ALA A 31 19.69 13.00 -12.44
N ASP A 32 19.30 11.83 -11.99
CA ASP A 32 18.86 10.73 -12.85
C ASP A 32 17.59 11.10 -13.63
N LEU A 33 16.60 11.72 -12.96
CA LEU A 33 15.37 12.17 -13.60
C LEU A 33 15.60 13.25 -14.67
N LEU A 34 16.52 14.21 -14.43
CA LEU A 34 16.87 15.25 -15.40
C LEU A 34 17.64 14.69 -16.59
N THR A 35 18.57 13.77 -16.35
CA THR A 35 19.30 13.07 -17.42
C THR A 35 18.34 12.26 -18.27
N GLY A 36 17.49 11.46 -17.65
CA GLY A 36 16.50 10.65 -18.36
C GLY A 36 15.48 11.49 -19.12
N LEU A 37 15.04 12.61 -18.56
CA LEU A 37 14.18 13.56 -19.25
C LEU A 37 14.86 14.13 -20.52
N SER A 38 16.13 14.49 -20.43
CA SER A 38 16.89 15.02 -21.57
C SER A 38 16.99 13.99 -22.69
N VAL A 39 17.26 12.72 -22.36
CA VAL A 39 17.30 11.61 -23.33
C VAL A 39 15.92 11.36 -23.94
N ALA A 40 14.86 11.28 -23.12
CA ALA A 40 13.51 11.05 -23.61
C ALA A 40 13.00 12.18 -24.51
N LEU A 41 13.28 13.44 -24.15
CA LEU A 41 12.95 14.63 -24.95
C LEU A 41 13.73 14.65 -26.27
N GLY A 42 15.04 14.48 -26.23
CA GLY A 42 15.88 14.47 -27.45
C GLY A 42 15.43 13.39 -28.43
N THR A 43 15.26 12.16 -27.94
CA THR A 43 14.79 11.05 -28.74
C THR A 43 13.35 11.27 -29.23
N GLY A 44 12.47 11.80 -28.40
CA GLY A 44 11.09 12.11 -28.75
C GLY A 44 10.97 13.17 -29.86
N ILE A 45 11.82 14.20 -29.82
CA ILE A 45 11.92 15.21 -30.86
C ILE A 45 12.35 14.57 -32.20
N VAL A 46 13.42 13.79 -32.20
CA VAL A 46 13.91 13.07 -33.38
C VAL A 46 12.83 12.18 -33.99
N VAL A 47 12.20 11.35 -33.17
CA VAL A 47 11.12 10.44 -33.61
C VAL A 47 9.91 11.25 -34.13
N GLY A 48 9.54 12.34 -33.49
CA GLY A 48 8.45 13.22 -33.91
C GLY A 48 8.68 13.86 -35.29
N ILE A 49 9.92 14.27 -35.58
CA ILE A 49 10.35 14.82 -36.89
C ILE A 49 10.33 13.71 -37.95
N LEU A 50 10.95 12.55 -37.68
CA LEU A 50 11.00 11.43 -38.61
C LEU A 50 9.61 10.89 -38.95
N ALA A 51 8.75 10.72 -37.98
CA ALA A 51 7.35 10.33 -38.19
C ALA A 51 6.56 11.35 -39.02
N GLY A 52 6.96 12.65 -38.96
CA GLY A 52 6.44 13.68 -39.83
C GLY A 52 6.84 13.48 -41.30
N LYS A 53 8.11 13.22 -41.56
CA LYS A 53 8.65 13.00 -42.89
C LYS A 53 8.09 11.74 -43.58
N ILE A 54 8.01 10.64 -42.86
CA ILE A 54 7.45 9.36 -43.34
C ILE A 54 5.98 9.55 -43.77
N ARG A 55 5.20 10.32 -42.99
CA ARG A 55 3.76 10.52 -43.23
C ARG A 55 3.51 11.49 -44.42
N SER A 56 4.43 12.38 -44.71
CA SER A 56 4.35 13.25 -45.89
C SER A 56 4.75 12.55 -47.20
N GLY A 57 5.54 11.45 -47.14
CA GLY A 57 5.94 10.68 -48.31
C GLY A 57 4.99 9.54 -48.67
N ALA A 58 4.13 9.08 -47.77
CA ALA A 58 3.17 8.01 -48.00
C ALA A 58 1.81 8.54 -48.44
N VAL A 59 1.71 8.88 -49.71
CA VAL A 59 0.43 9.14 -50.38
C VAL A 59 -0.22 7.79 -50.66
N GLY A 60 -1.20 7.40 -49.80
CA GLY A 60 -2.05 6.31 -50.26
C GLY A 60 -2.84 5.48 -49.27
N ALA A 61 -2.45 5.28 -48.04
CA ALA A 61 -3.26 4.51 -47.11
C ALA A 61 -3.30 5.24 -45.75
N ARG A 62 -4.12 6.26 -45.64
CA ARG A 62 -4.54 6.74 -44.31
C ARG A 62 -5.41 5.69 -43.69
N LEU A 63 -4.79 4.67 -43.07
CA LEU A 63 -5.45 3.94 -42.01
C LEU A 63 -5.87 5.01 -40.98
N ASP A 64 -7.14 5.35 -40.97
CA ASP A 64 -7.67 6.24 -39.93
C ASP A 64 -7.66 5.44 -38.63
N LEU A 65 -6.47 5.47 -37.99
CA LEU A 65 -6.20 4.75 -36.75
C LEU A 65 -7.20 5.17 -35.67
N SER A 66 -7.64 6.45 -35.71
CA SER A 66 -8.64 6.94 -34.75
C SER A 66 -9.99 6.26 -34.96
N ALA A 67 -10.46 6.15 -36.20
CA ALA A 67 -11.71 5.44 -36.52
C ALA A 67 -11.58 3.93 -36.27
N ALA A 68 -10.43 3.32 -36.50
CA ALA A 68 -10.18 1.90 -36.19
C ALA A 68 -10.24 1.64 -34.68
N ILE A 69 -9.61 2.49 -33.86
CA ILE A 69 -9.68 2.43 -32.40
C ILE A 69 -11.12 2.58 -31.95
N GLU A 70 -11.85 3.56 -32.49
CA GLU A 70 -13.23 3.83 -32.08
C GLU A 70 -14.17 2.64 -32.40
N ARG A 71 -14.07 2.10 -33.62
CA ARG A 71 -14.90 0.94 -34.04
C ARG A 71 -14.64 -0.32 -33.23
N ARG A 72 -13.42 -0.52 -32.75
CA ARG A 72 -13.00 -1.74 -32.02
C ARG A 72 -12.62 -1.42 -30.58
N TRP A 73 -13.21 -0.38 -29.97
CA TRP A 73 -12.87 0.08 -28.62
C TRP A 73 -12.84 -1.04 -27.59
N ALA A 74 -13.89 -1.86 -27.54
CA ALA A 74 -13.99 -2.97 -26.58
C ALA A 74 -12.88 -4.01 -26.76
N VAL A 75 -12.45 -4.27 -28.00
CA VAL A 75 -11.35 -5.20 -28.31
C VAL A 75 -10.02 -4.65 -27.79
N TRP A 76 -9.75 -3.35 -28.02
CA TRP A 76 -8.52 -2.73 -27.54
C TRP A 76 -8.44 -2.71 -26.02
N VAL A 77 -9.51 -2.30 -25.34
CA VAL A 77 -9.56 -2.25 -23.89
C VAL A 77 -9.55 -3.65 -23.28
N GLY A 78 -10.27 -4.61 -23.87
CA GLY A 78 -10.25 -6.01 -23.46
C GLY A 78 -8.85 -6.63 -23.61
N GLY A 79 -8.17 -6.36 -24.72
CA GLY A 79 -6.78 -6.79 -24.95
C GLY A 79 -5.80 -6.18 -23.93
N LEU A 80 -5.93 -4.89 -23.60
CA LEU A 80 -5.13 -4.25 -22.56
C LEU A 80 -5.40 -4.85 -21.17
N ALA A 81 -6.67 -5.09 -20.83
CA ALA A 81 -7.04 -5.68 -19.55
C ALA A 81 -6.50 -7.13 -19.42
N LEU A 82 -6.61 -7.93 -20.47
CA LEU A 82 -6.10 -9.31 -20.49
C LEU A 82 -4.57 -9.34 -20.43
N GLY A 83 -3.89 -8.47 -21.20
CA GLY A 83 -2.44 -8.32 -21.15
C GLY A 83 -1.94 -7.86 -19.76
N ALA A 84 -2.66 -6.91 -19.14
CA ALA A 84 -2.39 -6.46 -17.78
C ALA A 84 -2.57 -7.61 -16.78
N PHE A 85 -3.65 -8.41 -16.88
CA PHE A 85 -3.84 -9.58 -16.04
C PHE A 85 -2.64 -10.54 -16.11
N GLY A 86 -2.22 -10.92 -17.34
CA GLY A 86 -1.04 -11.79 -17.53
C GLY A 86 0.23 -11.20 -16.92
N LEU A 87 0.47 -9.89 -17.11
CA LEU A 87 1.61 -9.19 -16.53
C LEU A 87 1.56 -9.17 -14.99
N TYR A 88 0.41 -8.87 -14.39
CA TYR A 88 0.24 -8.82 -12.94
C TYR A 88 0.43 -10.20 -12.30
N VAL A 89 -0.10 -11.26 -12.92
CA VAL A 89 0.13 -12.65 -12.53
C VAL A 89 1.63 -13.00 -12.60
N LEU A 90 2.28 -12.67 -13.71
CA LEU A 90 3.71 -12.92 -13.89
C LEU A 90 4.54 -12.25 -12.79
N VAL A 91 4.28 -10.97 -12.49
CA VAL A 91 4.99 -10.22 -11.44
C VAL A 91 4.67 -10.80 -10.06
N SER A 92 3.42 -11.17 -9.77
CA SER A 92 3.04 -11.81 -8.51
C SER A 92 3.85 -13.08 -8.25
N ILE A 93 4.01 -13.93 -9.26
CA ILE A 93 4.78 -15.18 -9.14
C ILE A 93 6.28 -14.89 -9.06
N THR A 94 6.81 -14.05 -9.95
CA THR A 94 8.27 -13.90 -10.11
C THR A 94 8.90 -12.92 -9.15
N ALA A 95 8.20 -11.86 -8.73
CA ALA A 95 8.70 -10.86 -7.80
C ALA A 95 8.28 -11.13 -6.36
N PHE A 96 7.04 -11.61 -6.14
CA PHE A 96 6.47 -11.75 -4.80
C PHE A 96 6.24 -13.21 -4.39
N SER A 97 6.62 -14.20 -5.23
CA SER A 97 6.47 -15.63 -4.94
C SER A 97 5.01 -16.05 -4.65
N ALA A 98 4.04 -15.30 -5.22
CA ALA A 98 2.61 -15.46 -4.99
C ALA A 98 2.23 -15.46 -3.48
N ARG A 99 2.95 -14.69 -2.66
CA ARG A 99 2.78 -14.62 -1.20
C ARG A 99 2.62 -13.19 -0.72
N PRO A 100 1.90 -12.95 0.38
CA PRO A 100 1.92 -11.67 1.06
C PRO A 100 3.30 -11.44 1.70
N LEU A 101 3.88 -10.26 1.52
CA LEU A 101 5.24 -9.91 1.96
C LEU A 101 5.27 -8.70 2.91
N LEU A 102 4.13 -8.23 3.36
CA LEU A 102 4.01 -7.23 4.41
C LEU A 102 3.08 -7.76 5.48
N ILE A 103 3.35 -7.41 6.74
CA ILE A 103 2.50 -7.86 7.86
C ILE A 103 1.04 -7.46 7.65
N ASP A 104 0.77 -6.29 7.07
CA ASP A 104 -0.58 -5.84 6.68
C ASP A 104 -1.26 -6.86 5.76
N GLU A 105 -0.55 -7.34 4.74
CA GLU A 105 -1.04 -8.30 3.77
C GLU A 105 -1.28 -9.67 4.41
N ILE A 106 -0.35 -10.10 5.26
CA ILE A 106 -0.43 -11.38 5.99
C ILE A 106 -1.70 -11.41 6.84
N ILE A 107 -1.92 -10.39 7.65
CA ILE A 107 -3.09 -10.32 8.54
C ILE A 107 -4.40 -10.22 7.75
N GLN A 108 -4.41 -9.52 6.61
CA GLN A 108 -5.58 -9.52 5.74
C GLN A 108 -5.88 -10.90 5.15
N VAL A 109 -4.86 -11.68 4.77
CA VAL A 109 -5.04 -13.08 4.30
C VAL A 109 -5.49 -13.98 5.45
N VAL A 110 -4.97 -13.82 6.67
CA VAL A 110 -5.45 -14.54 7.85
C VAL A 110 -6.94 -14.27 8.08
N GLN A 111 -7.34 -12.99 8.09
CA GLN A 111 -8.75 -12.63 8.24
C GLN A 111 -9.62 -13.12 7.07
N ALA A 112 -9.08 -13.12 5.85
CA ALA A 112 -9.76 -13.66 4.68
C ALA A 112 -10.06 -15.16 4.83
N ARG A 113 -9.14 -15.93 5.41
CA ARG A 113 -9.35 -17.36 5.68
C ARG A 113 -10.37 -17.61 6.80
N ILE A 114 -10.39 -16.76 7.81
CA ILE A 114 -11.43 -16.78 8.86
C ILE A 114 -12.81 -16.56 8.23
N LEU A 115 -12.92 -15.57 7.33
CA LEU A 115 -14.16 -15.28 6.61
C LEU A 115 -14.55 -16.42 5.65
N ALA A 116 -13.60 -17.01 4.93
CA ALA A 116 -13.86 -18.15 4.05
C ALA A 116 -14.36 -19.37 4.80
N ALA A 117 -14.03 -19.48 6.09
CA ALA A 117 -14.59 -20.49 7.01
C ALA A 117 -15.95 -20.09 7.61
N GLY A 118 -16.58 -19.01 7.14
CA GLY A 118 -17.87 -18.51 7.61
C GLY A 118 -17.85 -17.85 8.99
N LYS A 119 -16.68 -17.39 9.46
CA LYS A 119 -16.49 -16.78 10.77
C LYS A 119 -16.01 -15.34 10.65
N LEU A 120 -16.30 -14.50 11.66
CA LEU A 120 -15.76 -13.13 11.75
C LEU A 120 -14.48 -13.09 12.61
N TRP A 121 -14.35 -14.01 13.52
CA TRP A 121 -13.23 -14.16 14.46
C TRP A 121 -13.01 -15.65 14.80
N VAL A 122 -11.88 -15.97 15.39
CA VAL A 122 -11.59 -17.27 15.97
C VAL A 122 -11.42 -17.14 17.50
N PRO A 123 -11.71 -18.20 18.29
CA PRO A 123 -11.42 -18.15 19.73
C PRO A 123 -9.92 -17.98 19.96
N ALA A 124 -9.58 -17.25 21.04
CA ALA A 124 -8.21 -17.11 21.47
C ALA A 124 -7.68 -18.46 21.99
N GLU A 125 -6.45 -18.77 21.64
CA GLU A 125 -5.74 -19.95 22.17
C GLU A 125 -5.46 -19.77 23.66
N PRO A 126 -5.34 -20.87 24.42
CA PRO A 126 -4.75 -20.80 25.75
C PRO A 126 -3.39 -20.08 25.66
N HIS A 127 -3.16 -19.09 26.49
CA HIS A 127 -1.94 -18.29 26.44
C HIS A 127 -1.70 -17.64 25.08
N GLN A 128 -2.71 -16.90 24.54
CA GLN A 128 -2.74 -16.27 23.21
C GLN A 128 -1.47 -15.41 22.90
N PHE A 129 -0.77 -14.91 23.92
CA PHE A 129 0.45 -14.12 23.74
C PHE A 129 1.58 -14.85 23.00
N PHE A 130 1.59 -16.19 23.02
CA PHE A 130 2.51 -16.98 22.18
C PHE A 130 2.17 -16.90 20.69
N PHE A 131 0.93 -16.58 20.35
CA PHE A 131 0.36 -16.57 19.00
C PHE A 131 0.03 -15.17 18.50
N SER A 132 0.28 -14.14 19.30
CA SER A 132 -0.04 -12.75 18.97
C SER A 132 0.83 -12.20 17.83
N SER A 133 0.32 -11.25 17.07
CA SER A 133 1.04 -10.53 16.03
C SER A 133 0.63 -9.05 16.03
N MET A 134 1.45 -8.18 15.41
CA MET A 134 1.31 -6.74 15.49
C MET A 134 -0.09 -6.21 15.13
N HIS A 135 -0.75 -6.80 14.12
CA HIS A 135 -2.06 -6.36 13.63
C HIS A 135 -3.19 -7.35 13.92
N LEU A 136 -2.95 -8.33 14.78
CA LEU A 136 -4.01 -9.20 15.33
C LEU A 136 -4.59 -8.56 16.59
N VAL A 137 -5.91 -8.41 16.59
CA VAL A 137 -6.68 -7.98 17.76
C VAL A 137 -7.01 -9.19 18.58
N GLU A 138 -6.78 -9.12 19.87
CA GLU A 138 -7.27 -10.05 20.89
C GLU A 138 -8.18 -9.27 21.85
N GLN A 139 -9.44 -9.60 21.86
CA GLN A 139 -10.43 -8.93 22.71
C GLN A 139 -11.49 -9.93 23.16
N GLU A 140 -11.71 -10.03 24.48
CA GLU A 140 -12.75 -10.88 25.08
C GLU A 140 -12.73 -12.35 24.58
N GLY A 141 -11.53 -12.91 24.42
CA GLY A 141 -11.35 -14.28 23.93
C GLY A 141 -11.58 -14.45 22.42
N ARG A 142 -11.68 -13.36 21.65
CA ARG A 142 -11.82 -13.34 20.20
C ARG A 142 -10.55 -12.85 19.56
N VAL A 143 -10.11 -13.49 18.48
CA VAL A 143 -8.96 -13.09 17.68
C VAL A 143 -9.38 -12.80 16.24
N TYR A 144 -9.01 -11.63 15.74
CA TYR A 144 -9.34 -11.14 14.38
C TYR A 144 -8.32 -10.10 13.90
N GLY A 145 -8.31 -9.81 12.59
CA GLY A 145 -7.45 -8.77 12.02
C GLY A 145 -7.97 -7.35 12.29
N GLN A 146 -7.08 -6.39 12.51
CA GLN A 146 -7.46 -4.99 12.79
C GLN A 146 -8.09 -4.25 11.61
N PHE A 147 -7.92 -4.75 10.37
CA PHE A 147 -8.31 -4.03 9.17
C PHE A 147 -9.83 -4.03 8.95
N PRO A 148 -10.40 -2.98 8.35
CA PRO A 148 -11.80 -2.97 7.94
C PRO A 148 -12.10 -4.19 7.06
N ILE A 149 -13.25 -4.81 7.29
CA ILE A 149 -13.58 -6.15 6.78
C ILE A 149 -13.61 -6.28 5.27
N GLY A 150 -13.86 -5.18 4.53
CA GLY A 150 -14.01 -5.22 3.08
C GLY A 150 -12.77 -5.71 2.34
N GLY A 151 -11.55 -5.33 2.77
CA GLY A 151 -10.30 -5.83 2.19
C GLY A 151 -10.15 -7.34 2.33
N PRO A 152 -10.16 -7.87 3.55
CA PRO A 152 -10.19 -9.31 3.79
C PRO A 152 -11.33 -10.04 3.08
N ALA A 153 -12.53 -9.46 2.99
CA ALA A 153 -13.66 -10.07 2.29
C ALA A 153 -13.39 -10.26 0.78
N MET A 154 -12.68 -9.32 0.14
CA MET A 154 -12.27 -9.50 -1.26
C MET A 154 -11.25 -10.65 -1.39
N LEU A 155 -10.27 -10.73 -0.49
CA LEU A 155 -9.30 -11.83 -0.49
C LEU A 155 -9.94 -13.19 -0.14
N ALA A 156 -11.01 -13.20 0.66
CA ALA A 156 -11.75 -14.42 1.02
C ALA A 156 -12.31 -15.14 -0.22
N LEU A 157 -12.68 -14.41 -1.28
CA LEU A 157 -13.09 -15.01 -2.55
C LEU A 157 -11.98 -15.91 -3.13
N GLY A 158 -10.73 -15.46 -3.04
CA GLY A 158 -9.58 -16.25 -3.41
C GLY A 158 -9.29 -17.39 -2.45
N SER A 159 -9.52 -17.20 -1.15
CA SER A 159 -9.28 -18.22 -0.12
C SER A 159 -10.14 -19.47 -0.31
N LEU A 160 -11.35 -19.32 -0.85
CA LEU A 160 -12.25 -20.45 -1.18
C LEU A 160 -11.61 -21.47 -2.14
N VAL A 161 -10.68 -20.99 -3.01
CA VAL A 161 -9.98 -21.82 -4.01
C VAL A 161 -8.47 -21.86 -3.79
N ARG A 162 -7.99 -21.44 -2.62
CA ARG A 162 -6.55 -21.32 -2.28
C ARG A 162 -5.77 -20.42 -3.25
N GLY A 163 -6.44 -19.43 -3.80
CA GLY A 163 -5.95 -18.50 -4.83
C GLY A 163 -5.96 -17.04 -4.36
N GLU A 164 -5.69 -16.74 -3.09
CA GLU A 164 -5.67 -15.37 -2.53
C GLU A 164 -4.81 -14.42 -3.37
N TRP A 165 -3.70 -14.93 -3.89
CA TRP A 165 -2.73 -14.19 -4.69
C TRP A 165 -3.24 -13.77 -6.08
N LEU A 166 -4.31 -14.40 -6.59
CA LEU A 166 -4.94 -14.06 -7.87
C LEU A 166 -5.94 -12.90 -7.77
N VAL A 167 -6.44 -12.60 -6.58
CA VAL A 167 -7.51 -11.60 -6.39
C VAL A 167 -7.11 -10.23 -6.92
N ASN A 168 -5.95 -9.73 -6.51
CA ASN A 168 -5.49 -8.42 -6.95
C ASN A 168 -5.11 -8.36 -8.44
N PRO A 169 -4.43 -9.34 -9.06
CA PRO A 169 -4.29 -9.40 -10.51
C PRO A 169 -5.62 -9.31 -11.28
N VAL A 170 -6.65 -10.03 -10.84
CA VAL A 170 -8.00 -9.95 -11.43
C VAL A 170 -8.60 -8.57 -11.25
N PHE A 171 -8.58 -8.03 -10.04
CA PHE A 171 -9.17 -6.72 -9.73
C PHE A 171 -8.42 -5.57 -10.40
N GLY A 172 -7.11 -5.67 -10.52
CA GLY A 172 -6.29 -4.73 -11.30
C GLY A 172 -6.67 -4.74 -12.78
N ALA A 173 -6.82 -5.92 -13.39
CA ALA A 173 -7.24 -6.06 -14.78
C ALA A 173 -8.68 -5.54 -15.01
N LEU A 174 -9.61 -5.83 -14.10
CA LEU A 174 -10.96 -5.26 -14.14
C LEU A 174 -10.93 -3.73 -14.01
N SER A 175 -10.03 -3.18 -13.18
CA SER A 175 -9.83 -1.74 -13.06
C SER A 175 -9.35 -1.13 -14.37
N VAL A 176 -8.48 -1.79 -15.14
CA VAL A 176 -8.08 -1.36 -16.50
C VAL A 176 -9.29 -1.26 -17.41
N GLY A 177 -10.12 -2.30 -17.44
CA GLY A 177 -11.35 -2.34 -18.25
C GLY A 177 -12.34 -1.23 -17.87
N LEU A 178 -12.60 -1.06 -16.58
CA LEU A 178 -13.50 -0.02 -16.04
C LEU A 178 -12.95 1.38 -16.29
N PHE A 179 -11.66 1.60 -16.10
CA PHE A 179 -11.03 2.88 -16.39
C PHE A 179 -11.13 3.22 -17.88
N GLY A 180 -10.86 2.26 -18.77
CA GLY A 180 -11.07 2.45 -20.21
C GLY A 180 -12.52 2.82 -20.54
N ALA A 181 -13.50 2.15 -19.96
CA ALA A 181 -14.91 2.46 -20.13
C ALA A 181 -15.30 3.86 -19.58
N LEU A 182 -14.71 4.26 -18.46
CA LEU A 182 -14.91 5.57 -17.85
C LEU A 182 -14.30 6.68 -18.71
N VAL A 183 -13.02 6.53 -19.08
CA VAL A 183 -12.30 7.55 -19.85
C VAL A 183 -12.95 7.75 -21.21
N ARG A 184 -13.45 6.70 -21.89
CA ARG A 184 -14.16 6.84 -23.17
C ARG A 184 -15.41 7.71 -23.09
N ARG A 185 -16.04 7.79 -21.90
CA ARG A 185 -17.23 8.65 -21.69
C ARG A 185 -16.88 10.12 -21.44
N VAL A 186 -15.69 10.39 -20.89
CA VAL A 186 -15.30 11.73 -20.47
C VAL A 186 -14.25 12.37 -21.38
N GLU A 187 -13.57 11.57 -22.22
CA GLU A 187 -12.58 12.01 -23.19
C GLU A 187 -13.09 11.69 -24.62
N PRO A 188 -13.41 12.71 -25.40
CA PRO A 188 -13.99 12.50 -26.74
C PRO A 188 -12.99 11.91 -27.75
N ARG A 189 -11.67 12.11 -27.55
CA ARG A 189 -10.63 11.61 -28.45
C ARG A 189 -10.28 10.16 -28.11
N ALA A 190 -10.68 9.21 -28.96
CA ALA A 190 -10.45 7.77 -28.72
C ALA A 190 -8.95 7.43 -28.54
N GLY A 191 -8.05 8.07 -29.31
CA GLY A 191 -6.61 7.89 -29.15
C GLY A 191 -6.07 8.34 -27.78
N THR A 192 -6.53 9.47 -27.26
CA THR A 192 -6.17 9.95 -25.91
C THR A 192 -6.71 9.00 -24.83
N ALA A 193 -7.95 8.55 -24.99
CA ALA A 193 -8.57 7.61 -24.06
C ALA A 193 -7.83 6.26 -24.05
N LEU A 194 -7.41 5.76 -25.21
CA LEU A 194 -6.63 4.51 -25.29
C LEU A 194 -5.23 4.66 -24.68
N LEU A 195 -4.56 5.81 -24.94
CA LEU A 195 -3.27 6.11 -24.32
C LEU A 195 -3.39 6.14 -22.77
N ALA A 196 -4.42 6.81 -22.25
CA ALA A 196 -4.66 6.83 -20.81
C ALA A 196 -4.86 5.42 -20.25
N THR A 197 -5.66 4.58 -20.94
CA THR A 197 -5.92 3.20 -20.52
C THR A 197 -4.63 2.35 -20.56
N GLY A 198 -3.81 2.52 -21.60
CA GLY A 198 -2.51 1.84 -21.71
C GLY A 198 -1.52 2.29 -20.63
N LEU A 199 -1.42 3.60 -20.37
CA LEU A 199 -0.61 4.12 -19.26
C LEU A 199 -1.07 3.59 -17.90
N PHE A 200 -2.38 3.49 -17.67
CA PHE A 200 -2.92 2.89 -16.45
C PHE A 200 -2.52 1.41 -16.32
N ALA A 201 -2.73 0.63 -17.38
CA ALA A 201 -2.45 -0.81 -17.39
C ALA A 201 -0.97 -1.16 -17.16
N LEU A 202 -0.08 -0.33 -17.71
CA LEU A 202 1.37 -0.57 -17.75
C LEU A 202 2.15 0.28 -16.75
N ALA A 203 1.51 1.21 -16.02
CA ALA A 203 2.18 1.96 -14.96
C ALA A 203 2.80 1.00 -13.95
N PRO A 204 4.13 1.01 -13.71
CA PRO A 204 4.76 0.12 -12.74
C PRO A 204 4.12 0.18 -11.37
N PHE A 205 3.67 1.35 -10.94
CA PHE A 205 2.91 1.49 -9.69
C PHE A 205 1.62 0.65 -9.68
N ALA A 206 0.88 0.61 -10.81
CA ALA A 206 -0.29 -0.26 -10.94
C ALA A 206 0.09 -1.74 -11.00
N VAL A 207 1.16 -2.07 -11.74
CA VAL A 207 1.66 -3.43 -11.91
C VAL A 207 2.06 -4.06 -10.58
N PHE A 208 2.93 -3.39 -9.81
CA PHE A 208 3.41 -3.92 -8.54
C PHE A 208 2.30 -3.99 -7.49
N MET A 209 1.45 -2.96 -7.40
CA MET A 209 0.30 -2.99 -6.48
C MET A 209 -0.67 -4.11 -6.83
N SER A 210 -1.00 -4.29 -8.12
CA SER A 210 -1.91 -5.36 -8.56
C SER A 210 -1.32 -6.77 -8.45
N ALA A 211 0.01 -6.88 -8.38
CA ALA A 211 0.69 -8.16 -8.14
C ALA A 211 0.78 -8.54 -6.66
N SER A 212 0.49 -7.63 -5.74
CA SER A 212 0.56 -7.78 -4.29
C SER A 212 -0.79 -8.18 -3.68
N HIS A 213 -0.86 -8.31 -2.33
CA HIS A 213 -2.12 -8.58 -1.62
C HIS A 213 -2.71 -7.31 -0.97
N MET A 214 -2.25 -6.12 -1.38
CA MET A 214 -2.66 -4.86 -0.75
C MET A 214 -4.11 -4.49 -1.07
N ASN A 215 -4.83 -4.04 -0.08
CA ASN A 215 -6.25 -3.64 -0.17
C ASN A 215 -6.52 -2.38 -1.01
N HIS A 216 -5.46 -1.68 -1.45
CA HIS A 216 -5.57 -0.51 -2.33
C HIS A 216 -6.16 -0.85 -3.71
N VAL A 217 -5.85 -2.05 -4.21
CA VAL A 217 -6.31 -2.51 -5.54
C VAL A 217 -7.83 -2.74 -5.56
N PRO A 218 -8.42 -3.54 -4.65
CA PRO A 218 -9.87 -3.64 -4.58
C PRO A 218 -10.55 -2.29 -4.25
N THR A 219 -9.93 -1.43 -3.44
CA THR A 219 -10.47 -0.08 -3.20
C THR A 219 -10.58 0.71 -4.50
N LEU A 220 -9.52 0.72 -5.33
CA LEU A 220 -9.54 1.44 -6.61
C LEU A 220 -10.58 0.88 -7.58
N LEU A 221 -10.75 -0.45 -7.64
CA LEU A 221 -11.82 -1.08 -8.42
C LEU A 221 -13.19 -0.53 -8.05
N TRP A 222 -13.52 -0.51 -6.75
CA TRP A 222 -14.81 -0.02 -6.26
C TRP A 222 -14.96 1.49 -6.45
N LEU A 223 -13.90 2.28 -6.30
CA LEU A 223 -13.92 3.70 -6.64
C LEU A 223 -14.24 3.93 -8.13
N LEU A 224 -13.65 3.14 -9.03
CA LEU A 224 -13.94 3.23 -10.47
C LEU A 224 -15.38 2.83 -10.79
N ILE A 225 -15.93 1.81 -10.14
CA ILE A 225 -17.36 1.45 -10.26
C ILE A 225 -18.23 2.63 -9.80
N GLY A 226 -17.90 3.23 -8.66
CA GLY A 226 -18.59 4.43 -8.16
C GLY A 226 -18.53 5.60 -9.14
N MET A 227 -17.37 5.86 -9.74
CA MET A 227 -17.19 6.92 -10.73
C MET A 227 -17.95 6.65 -12.04
N VAL A 228 -17.98 5.39 -12.51
CA VAL A 228 -18.79 5.02 -13.68
C VAL A 228 -20.28 5.22 -13.39
N GLY A 229 -20.74 4.78 -12.22
CA GLY A 229 -22.09 5.02 -11.74
C GLY A 229 -22.43 6.52 -11.65
N LEU A 230 -21.51 7.35 -11.12
CA LEU A 230 -21.66 8.80 -11.04
C LEU A 230 -21.84 9.43 -12.41
N VAL A 231 -20.94 9.15 -13.38
CA VAL A 231 -21.00 9.72 -14.73
C VAL A 231 -22.31 9.35 -15.43
N ARG A 232 -22.81 8.12 -15.21
CA ARG A 232 -24.12 7.70 -15.73
C ARG A 232 -25.28 8.39 -15.02
N SER A 233 -25.21 8.53 -13.71
CA SER A 233 -26.25 9.17 -12.89
C SER A 233 -26.47 10.64 -13.24
N VAL A 234 -25.39 11.37 -13.54
CA VAL A 234 -25.48 12.80 -13.90
C VAL A 234 -25.78 13.04 -15.38
N SER A 235 -25.80 12.00 -16.21
CA SER A 235 -26.17 12.08 -17.63
C SER A 235 -27.67 12.34 -17.81
N PRO A 236 -28.13 12.88 -18.98
CA PRO A 236 -29.56 13.09 -19.25
C PRO A 236 -30.42 11.83 -19.10
N SER A 237 -29.89 10.66 -19.32
CA SER A 237 -30.58 9.36 -19.20
C SER A 237 -30.37 8.66 -17.86
N GLY A 238 -29.79 9.33 -16.88
CA GLY A 238 -29.43 8.72 -15.57
C GLY A 238 -30.64 8.22 -14.81
N ARG A 239 -30.58 6.97 -14.35
CA ARG A 239 -31.64 6.28 -13.62
C ARG A 239 -31.21 6.00 -12.18
N TRP A 240 -32.20 5.63 -11.32
CA TRP A 240 -31.91 5.28 -9.92
C TRP A 240 -30.90 4.12 -9.78
N LEU A 241 -30.90 3.16 -10.73
CA LEU A 241 -29.92 2.07 -10.76
C LEU A 241 -28.48 2.56 -10.99
N ASP A 242 -28.30 3.62 -11.79
CA ASP A 242 -26.97 4.22 -11.98
C ASP A 242 -26.49 4.85 -10.67
N GLY A 243 -27.42 5.46 -9.91
CA GLY A 243 -27.16 5.94 -8.57
C GLY A 243 -26.82 4.80 -7.61
N LEU A 244 -27.57 3.70 -7.64
CA LEU A 244 -27.29 2.53 -6.81
C LEU A 244 -25.89 1.98 -7.07
N VAL A 245 -25.48 1.85 -8.33
CA VAL A 245 -24.11 1.43 -8.71
C VAL A 245 -23.07 2.43 -8.20
N CYS A 246 -23.34 3.74 -8.30
CA CYS A 246 -22.48 4.80 -7.76
C CYS A 246 -22.29 4.61 -6.24
N GLY A 247 -23.40 4.46 -5.52
CA GLY A 247 -23.38 4.29 -4.08
C GLY A 247 -22.73 2.99 -3.62
N LEU A 248 -23.06 1.85 -4.27
CA LEU A 248 -22.41 0.57 -3.96
C LEU A 248 -20.90 0.62 -4.17
N GLY A 249 -20.44 1.26 -5.26
CA GLY A 249 -19.01 1.42 -5.51
C GLY A 249 -18.32 2.18 -4.37
N PHE A 250 -18.80 3.35 -4.00
CA PHE A 250 -18.22 4.13 -2.92
C PHE A 250 -18.43 3.50 -1.53
N GLY A 251 -19.58 2.89 -1.30
CA GLY A 251 -19.89 2.19 -0.05
C GLY A 251 -18.97 0.99 0.19
N LEU A 252 -18.76 0.14 -0.83
CA LEU A 252 -17.83 -0.98 -0.74
C LEU A 252 -16.37 -0.51 -0.61
N ALA A 253 -15.96 0.53 -1.32
CA ALA A 253 -14.65 1.15 -1.11
C ALA A 253 -14.48 1.62 0.35
N ALA A 254 -15.54 2.17 0.97
CA ALA A 254 -15.52 2.63 2.36
C ALA A 254 -15.36 1.47 3.37
N THR A 255 -15.86 0.27 3.06
CA THR A 255 -15.63 -0.92 3.91
C THR A 255 -14.19 -1.42 3.86
N ILE A 256 -13.38 -0.94 2.90
CA ILE A 256 -11.97 -1.31 2.74
C ILE A 256 -11.06 -0.20 3.25
N ARG A 257 -11.23 1.02 2.71
CA ARG A 257 -10.43 2.21 3.04
C ARG A 257 -11.34 3.44 3.13
N PRO A 258 -11.88 3.73 4.33
CA PRO A 258 -12.89 4.78 4.52
C PRO A 258 -12.43 6.17 4.04
N ALA A 259 -11.18 6.56 4.30
CA ALA A 259 -10.64 7.86 3.90
C ALA A 259 -10.57 8.01 2.37
N ASP A 260 -10.08 7.00 1.66
CA ASP A 260 -10.01 6.98 0.19
C ASP A 260 -11.41 7.08 -0.42
N ALA A 261 -12.36 6.32 0.13
CA ALA A 261 -13.73 6.35 -0.33
C ALA A 261 -14.40 7.71 -0.09
N MET A 262 -14.25 8.28 1.10
CA MET A 262 -14.83 9.58 1.46
C MET A 262 -14.30 10.70 0.57
N ALA A 263 -13.01 10.69 0.22
CA ALA A 263 -12.40 11.68 -0.65
C ALA A 263 -13.11 11.81 -2.00
N PHE A 264 -13.57 10.70 -2.57
CA PHE A 264 -14.27 10.69 -3.86
C PHE A 264 -15.80 10.61 -3.74
N ALA A 265 -16.34 10.01 -2.68
CA ALA A 265 -17.78 9.92 -2.47
C ALA A 265 -18.40 11.28 -2.08
N ALA A 266 -17.71 12.07 -1.24
CA ALA A 266 -18.26 13.36 -0.79
C ALA A 266 -18.52 14.33 -1.96
N PRO A 267 -17.58 14.61 -2.87
CA PRO A 267 -17.84 15.46 -4.02
C PRO A 267 -18.85 14.84 -5.00
N ALA A 268 -18.95 13.50 -5.09
CA ALA A 268 -19.97 12.83 -5.88
C ALA A 268 -21.37 13.08 -5.28
N GLY A 269 -21.51 12.96 -3.98
CA GLY A 269 -22.76 13.27 -3.25
C GLY A 269 -23.20 14.72 -3.45
N VAL A 270 -22.27 15.67 -3.33
CA VAL A 270 -22.53 17.09 -3.58
C VAL A 270 -23.03 17.30 -5.04
N TRP A 271 -22.40 16.64 -6.01
CA TRP A 271 -22.82 16.75 -7.41
C TRP A 271 -24.22 16.17 -7.65
N LEU A 272 -24.53 15.00 -7.06
CA LEU A 272 -25.87 14.40 -7.14
C LEU A 272 -26.93 15.26 -6.45
N LEU A 273 -26.63 15.84 -5.28
CA LEU A 273 -27.51 16.77 -4.56
C LEU A 273 -27.79 18.02 -5.40
N ALA A 274 -26.78 18.60 -6.02
CA ALA A 274 -26.95 19.76 -6.91
C ALA A 274 -27.87 19.45 -8.10
N ARG A 275 -27.78 18.24 -8.67
CA ARG A 275 -28.67 17.77 -9.74
C ARG A 275 -30.09 17.51 -9.24
N ALA A 276 -30.27 16.96 -8.06
CA ALA A 276 -31.57 16.71 -7.46
C ALA A 276 -32.30 18.01 -7.10
N GLY A 277 -31.57 19.05 -6.66
CA GLY A 277 -32.10 20.37 -6.33
C GLY A 277 -32.29 21.30 -7.53
N SER A 278 -31.86 20.93 -8.72
CA SER A 278 -31.99 21.77 -9.93
C SER A 278 -33.46 21.99 -10.29
N ARG A 279 -33.86 23.26 -10.49
CA ARG A 279 -35.21 23.64 -10.90
C ARG A 279 -35.59 23.11 -12.29
N THR A 280 -34.60 22.90 -13.18
CA THR A 280 -34.77 22.50 -14.57
C THR A 280 -34.72 20.99 -14.78
N GLU A 281 -34.01 20.24 -13.92
CA GLU A 281 -33.71 18.82 -14.12
C GLU A 281 -33.97 17.95 -12.87
N ARG A 282 -34.88 18.32 -12.00
CA ARG A 282 -35.13 17.69 -10.68
C ARG A 282 -35.02 16.14 -10.68
N ARG A 283 -33.82 15.59 -10.45
CA ARG A 283 -33.51 14.17 -10.55
C ARG A 283 -33.18 13.57 -9.19
N VAL A 284 -34.19 13.21 -8.46
CA VAL A 284 -34.07 12.60 -7.13
C VAL A 284 -33.70 11.11 -7.18
N GLY A 285 -34.10 10.40 -8.25
CA GLY A 285 -33.92 8.96 -8.37
C GLY A 285 -32.44 8.51 -8.22
N PRO A 286 -31.47 9.07 -8.99
CA PRO A 286 -30.07 8.74 -8.82
C PRO A 286 -29.51 9.05 -7.43
N LEU A 287 -29.95 10.12 -6.77
CA LEU A 287 -29.54 10.47 -5.41
C LEU A 287 -30.02 9.42 -4.40
N LEU A 288 -31.31 9.03 -4.48
CA LEU A 288 -31.87 7.99 -3.60
C LEU A 288 -31.19 6.63 -3.84
N GLY A 289 -30.95 6.28 -5.11
CA GLY A 289 -30.18 5.08 -5.45
C GLY A 289 -28.78 5.10 -4.84
N ALA A 290 -28.07 6.23 -4.95
CA ALA A 290 -26.72 6.38 -4.36
C ALA A 290 -26.76 6.29 -2.83
N GLY A 291 -27.75 6.92 -2.18
CA GLY A 291 -27.94 6.81 -0.74
C GLY A 291 -28.13 5.36 -0.28
N LEU A 292 -29.02 4.61 -0.96
CA LEU A 292 -29.24 3.20 -0.67
C LEU A 292 -27.97 2.37 -0.91
N GLY A 293 -27.28 2.63 -2.03
CA GLY A 293 -26.07 1.91 -2.40
C GLY A 293 -24.92 2.10 -1.41
N VAL A 294 -24.78 3.29 -0.81
CA VAL A 294 -23.80 3.56 0.27
C VAL A 294 -24.25 2.94 1.59
N ALA A 295 -25.54 3.05 1.92
CA ALA A 295 -26.07 2.60 3.21
C ALA A 295 -25.88 1.09 3.41
N LEU A 296 -26.13 0.25 2.39
CA LEU A 296 -26.03 -1.20 2.51
C LEU A 296 -24.64 -1.69 2.95
N PRO A 297 -23.52 -1.33 2.28
CA PRO A 297 -22.20 -1.74 2.73
C PRO A 297 -21.81 -1.15 4.08
N LEU A 298 -22.21 0.09 4.39
CA LEU A 298 -21.89 0.71 5.68
C LEU A 298 -22.66 0.06 6.84
N LEU A 299 -23.90 -0.34 6.64
CA LEU A 299 -24.66 -1.11 7.64
C LEU A 299 -24.02 -2.49 7.87
N ALA A 300 -23.58 -3.16 6.80
CA ALA A 300 -22.84 -4.42 6.93
C ALA A 300 -21.52 -4.23 7.71
N LEU A 301 -20.76 -3.16 7.42
CA LEU A 301 -19.55 -2.81 8.16
C LEU A 301 -19.86 -2.53 9.63
N ALA A 302 -20.89 -1.75 9.92
CA ALA A 302 -21.30 -1.42 11.29
C ALA A 302 -21.70 -2.68 12.07
N TRP A 303 -22.42 -3.61 11.43
CA TRP A 303 -22.74 -4.90 12.03
C TRP A 303 -21.48 -5.73 12.33
N VAL A 304 -20.54 -5.86 11.39
CA VAL A 304 -19.30 -6.59 11.62
C VAL A 304 -18.48 -5.94 12.76
N ASN A 305 -18.39 -4.60 12.78
CA ASN A 305 -17.71 -3.92 13.87
C ASN A 305 -18.38 -4.19 15.23
N LEU A 306 -19.73 -4.20 15.28
CA LEU A 306 -20.46 -4.53 16.50
C LEU A 306 -20.11 -5.93 17.01
N GLU A 307 -20.09 -6.92 16.10
CA GLU A 307 -19.77 -8.31 16.42
C GLU A 307 -18.31 -8.52 16.82
N THR A 308 -17.39 -7.73 16.30
CA THR A 308 -15.94 -7.88 16.57
C THR A 308 -15.46 -7.00 17.70
N THR A 309 -15.83 -5.72 17.70
CA THR A 309 -15.29 -4.69 18.62
C THR A 309 -16.28 -4.27 19.72
N GLY A 310 -17.52 -4.73 19.65
CA GLY A 310 -18.61 -4.35 20.58
C GLY A 310 -19.25 -2.98 20.27
N ALA A 311 -18.83 -2.27 19.21
CA ALA A 311 -19.43 -0.99 18.84
C ALA A 311 -19.41 -0.77 17.31
N PRO A 312 -20.51 -0.27 16.70
CA PRO A 312 -20.68 -0.23 15.24
C PRO A 312 -19.69 0.72 14.52
N LEU A 313 -19.19 1.75 15.20
CA LEU A 313 -18.25 2.73 14.64
C LEU A 313 -16.81 2.55 15.15
N ARG A 314 -16.54 1.50 15.92
CA ARG A 314 -15.20 1.22 16.45
C ARG A 314 -14.49 0.24 15.51
N PHE A 315 -13.33 0.60 15.04
CA PHE A 315 -12.48 -0.26 14.21
C PHE A 315 -11.45 -1.04 15.03
N GLY A 316 -10.96 -2.14 14.49
CA GLY A 316 -9.88 -2.91 15.10
C GLY A 316 -8.61 -2.08 15.36
N TYR A 317 -8.32 -1.08 14.53
CA TYR A 317 -7.25 -0.09 14.78
C TYR A 317 -7.41 0.60 16.14
N THR A 318 -8.62 1.07 16.43
CA THR A 318 -8.89 1.77 17.71
C THR A 318 -8.81 0.81 18.90
N VAL A 319 -9.12 -0.48 18.71
CA VAL A 319 -8.95 -1.49 19.75
C VAL A 319 -7.48 -1.69 20.07
N LEU A 320 -6.60 -1.80 19.06
CA LEU A 320 -5.17 -2.04 19.25
C LEU A 320 -4.38 -0.82 19.68
N TRP A 321 -4.67 0.34 19.06
CA TRP A 321 -3.81 1.53 19.11
C TRP A 321 -4.45 2.73 19.81
N GLY A 322 -5.72 2.60 20.20
CA GLY A 322 -6.47 3.72 20.77
C GLY A 322 -6.52 4.90 19.80
N ARG A 323 -6.53 6.11 20.38
CA ARG A 323 -6.56 7.37 19.61
C ARG A 323 -5.29 7.67 18.84
N ALA A 324 -4.18 7.02 19.16
CA ALA A 324 -2.91 7.21 18.45
C ALA A 324 -2.98 6.87 16.95
N HIS A 325 -3.96 6.05 16.55
CA HIS A 325 -4.17 5.69 15.15
C HIS A 325 -5.19 6.57 14.41
N ASP A 326 -5.90 7.43 15.12
CA ASP A 326 -6.93 8.29 14.52
C ASP A 326 -6.33 9.33 13.55
N LEU A 327 -7.19 9.97 12.77
CA LEU A 327 -6.80 11.14 11.99
C LEU A 327 -6.60 12.35 12.92
N GLY A 328 -5.58 13.14 12.64
CA GLY A 328 -5.29 14.34 13.41
C GLY A 328 -3.81 14.49 13.76
N PHE A 329 -3.51 15.49 14.59
CA PHE A 329 -2.15 15.81 15.01
C PHE A 329 -1.97 15.48 16.49
N HIS A 330 -1.35 14.33 16.76
CA HIS A 330 -1.22 13.75 18.12
C HIS A 330 -0.05 12.76 18.17
N GLY A 331 0.17 12.17 19.33
CA GLY A 331 1.11 11.04 19.49
C GLY A 331 0.71 9.85 18.61
N THR A 332 1.69 9.17 18.06
CA THR A 332 1.50 8.09 17.09
C THR A 332 1.70 6.72 17.73
N PRO A 333 1.17 5.63 17.16
CA PRO A 333 1.41 4.27 17.66
C PRO A 333 2.90 3.91 17.70
N TRP A 334 3.67 4.43 16.75
CA TRP A 334 5.13 4.32 16.68
C TRP A 334 5.71 5.49 15.86
N GLY A 335 6.91 5.90 16.17
CA GLY A 335 7.59 7.01 15.50
C GLY A 335 7.33 8.36 16.19
N PRO A 336 7.70 9.47 15.53
CA PRO A 336 7.56 10.80 16.11
C PRO A 336 6.10 11.25 16.14
N THR A 337 5.78 12.15 17.08
CA THR A 337 4.47 12.82 17.15
C THR A 337 4.09 13.41 15.78
N HIS A 338 2.86 13.17 15.35
CA HIS A 338 2.33 13.73 14.12
C HIS A 338 1.92 15.19 14.36
N THR A 339 2.53 16.08 13.59
CA THR A 339 2.29 17.53 13.64
C THR A 339 1.93 18.04 12.23
N PRO A 340 1.38 19.25 12.07
CA PRO A 340 1.18 19.85 10.76
C PRO A 340 2.47 19.91 9.92
N ALA A 341 3.62 20.19 10.54
CA ALA A 341 4.93 20.18 9.86
C ALA A 341 5.26 18.77 9.35
N ARG A 342 5.06 17.73 10.18
CA ARG A 342 5.22 16.33 9.76
C ARG A 342 4.26 15.94 8.64
N GLY A 343 3.03 16.45 8.67
CA GLY A 343 2.06 16.26 7.59
C GLY A 343 2.53 16.84 6.26
N ILE A 344 3.10 18.05 6.24
CA ILE A 344 3.71 18.66 5.04
C ILE A 344 4.87 17.79 4.55
N GLU A 345 5.75 17.35 5.45
CA GLU A 345 6.87 16.47 5.13
C GLU A 345 6.40 15.18 4.45
N LEU A 346 5.44 14.47 5.04
CA LEU A 346 4.91 13.22 4.47
C LEU A 346 4.30 13.43 3.09
N ILE A 347 3.48 14.45 2.90
CA ILE A 347 2.90 14.77 1.60
C ILE A 347 3.99 15.10 0.58
N ASN A 348 4.99 15.88 0.96
CA ASN A 348 6.12 16.18 0.07
C ASN A 348 6.85 14.90 -0.35
N VAL A 349 7.18 14.03 0.60
CA VAL A 349 7.84 12.74 0.33
C VAL A 349 6.98 11.85 -0.57
N PHE A 350 5.66 11.80 -0.39
CA PHE A 350 4.76 11.03 -1.27
C PHE A 350 4.84 11.51 -2.73
N PHE A 351 4.80 12.82 -2.96
CA PHE A 351 4.83 13.36 -4.31
C PHE A 351 6.23 13.31 -4.96
N LEU A 352 7.29 13.48 -4.18
CA LEU A 352 8.67 13.23 -4.65
C LEU A 352 8.84 11.77 -5.08
N ARG A 353 8.33 10.83 -4.29
CA ARG A 353 8.36 9.39 -4.64
C ARG A 353 7.50 9.06 -5.87
N LEU A 354 6.36 9.71 -6.07
CA LEU A 354 5.55 9.53 -7.28
C LEU A 354 6.29 9.94 -8.56
N GLN A 355 7.28 10.84 -8.50
CA GLN A 355 8.11 11.18 -9.66
C GLN A 355 8.83 9.95 -10.24
N SER A 356 9.23 9.01 -9.38
CA SER A 356 9.88 7.77 -9.80
C SER A 356 8.85 6.63 -9.96
N TYR A 357 8.09 6.34 -8.93
CA TYR A 357 7.26 5.12 -8.83
C TYR A 357 6.07 5.08 -9.78
N LEU A 358 5.51 6.23 -10.20
CA LEU A 358 4.30 6.23 -11.02
C LEU A 358 4.50 5.48 -12.34
N PHE A 359 5.53 5.84 -13.09
CA PHE A 359 5.85 5.23 -14.38
C PHE A 359 7.22 4.58 -14.42
N GLU A 360 8.04 4.71 -13.36
CA GLU A 360 9.48 4.37 -13.37
C GLU A 360 10.17 4.94 -14.63
N ALA A 361 9.61 6.03 -15.18
CA ALA A 361 10.04 6.64 -16.41
C ALA A 361 11.45 7.23 -16.29
N ALA A 362 12.13 7.38 -17.41
CA ALA A 362 13.45 8.00 -17.46
C ALA A 362 13.44 9.48 -17.01
N GLY A 363 12.26 10.13 -16.94
CA GLY A 363 12.10 11.52 -16.46
C GLY A 363 11.01 11.65 -15.39
N PRO A 364 10.77 12.87 -14.86
CA PRO A 364 9.79 13.11 -13.83
C PRO A 364 8.37 12.68 -14.23
N SER A 365 7.84 11.63 -13.62
CA SER A 365 6.56 11.02 -14.00
C SER A 365 5.36 11.96 -13.88
N LEU A 366 5.40 12.94 -12.96
CA LEU A 366 4.30 13.90 -12.76
C LEU A 366 4.35 15.09 -13.73
N LEU A 367 5.48 15.33 -14.41
CA LEU A 367 5.67 16.51 -15.25
C LEU A 367 4.65 16.62 -16.39
N PRO A 368 4.32 15.55 -17.15
CA PRO A 368 3.32 15.62 -18.20
C PRO A 368 1.92 15.98 -17.70
N ALA A 369 1.48 15.37 -16.59
CA ALA A 369 0.19 15.66 -15.96
C ALA A 369 0.13 17.11 -15.46
N THR A 370 1.20 17.57 -14.81
CA THR A 370 1.34 18.94 -14.32
C THR A 370 1.28 19.97 -15.46
N ALA A 371 2.02 19.72 -16.53
CA ALA A 371 2.00 20.57 -17.71
C ALA A 371 0.60 20.61 -18.36
N ALA A 372 -0.06 19.46 -18.49
CA ALA A 372 -1.42 19.39 -19.04
C ALA A 372 -2.42 20.19 -18.18
N LEU A 373 -2.36 20.07 -16.85
CA LEU A 373 -3.20 20.82 -15.92
C LEU A 373 -2.93 22.32 -15.96
N ALA A 374 -1.66 22.74 -16.01
CA ALA A 374 -1.27 24.16 -16.10
C ALA A 374 -1.71 24.80 -17.43
N LEU A 375 -1.68 24.02 -18.50
CA LEU A 375 -2.02 24.49 -19.84
C LEU A 375 -3.53 24.35 -20.15
N ALA A 376 -4.30 23.59 -19.38
CA ALA A 376 -5.73 23.41 -19.58
C ALA A 376 -6.49 24.72 -19.33
N ARG A 377 -7.26 25.17 -20.33
CA ARG A 377 -8.05 26.41 -20.23
C ARG A 377 -9.44 26.19 -19.62
N ARG A 378 -10.00 25.01 -19.78
CA ARG A 378 -11.33 24.65 -19.28
C ARG A 378 -11.30 23.27 -18.67
N LEU A 379 -11.90 23.15 -17.51
CA LEU A 379 -12.13 21.90 -16.81
C LEU A 379 -13.58 21.48 -16.97
N THR A 380 -13.80 20.25 -17.37
CA THR A 380 -15.15 19.67 -17.37
C THR A 380 -15.68 19.51 -15.94
N PRO A 381 -16.99 19.33 -15.73
CA PRO A 381 -17.51 19.02 -14.40
C PRO A 381 -16.85 17.76 -13.78
N PHE A 382 -16.54 16.75 -14.60
CA PHE A 382 -15.87 15.54 -14.14
C PHE A 382 -14.40 15.81 -13.76
N ASP A 383 -13.70 16.67 -14.48
CA ASP A 383 -12.34 17.09 -14.10
C ASP A 383 -12.33 17.79 -12.74
N ARG A 384 -13.30 18.70 -12.51
CA ARG A 384 -13.43 19.37 -11.20
C ARG A 384 -13.71 18.38 -10.09
N TYR A 385 -14.60 17.41 -10.33
CA TYR A 385 -14.87 16.32 -9.41
C TYR A 385 -13.58 15.55 -9.04
N LEU A 386 -12.82 15.10 -10.04
CA LEU A 386 -11.55 14.39 -9.82
C LEU A 386 -10.54 15.23 -9.04
N LEU A 387 -10.42 16.52 -9.37
CA LEU A 387 -9.48 17.41 -8.67
C LEU A 387 -9.89 17.67 -7.23
N VAL A 388 -11.20 17.86 -6.96
CA VAL A 388 -11.70 18.00 -5.59
C VAL A 388 -11.45 16.72 -4.79
N GLY A 389 -11.76 15.55 -5.36
CA GLY A 389 -11.48 14.26 -4.74
C GLY A 389 -9.98 14.07 -4.43
N SER A 390 -9.10 14.48 -5.36
CA SER A 390 -7.65 14.45 -5.15
C SER A 390 -7.19 15.35 -4.02
N VAL A 391 -7.74 16.57 -3.91
CA VAL A 391 -7.43 17.51 -2.82
C VAL A 391 -7.89 16.95 -1.47
N LEU A 392 -9.09 16.39 -1.41
CA LEU A 392 -9.59 15.76 -0.19
C LEU A 392 -8.75 14.57 0.23
N LEU A 393 -8.34 13.71 -0.72
CA LEU A 393 -7.46 12.57 -0.45
C LEU A 393 -6.13 13.04 0.17
N VAL A 394 -5.49 14.04 -0.44
CA VAL A 394 -4.26 14.63 0.09
C VAL A 394 -4.49 15.24 1.47
N GLY A 395 -5.63 15.92 1.69
CA GLY A 395 -6.00 16.48 2.98
C GLY A 395 -6.15 15.42 4.07
N PHE A 396 -6.76 14.27 3.76
CA PHE A 396 -6.83 13.16 4.72
C PHE A 396 -5.44 12.63 5.07
N TYR A 397 -4.56 12.41 4.09
CA TYR A 397 -3.22 11.90 4.37
C TYR A 397 -2.26 12.95 4.92
N PHE A 398 -2.55 14.23 4.77
CA PHE A 398 -1.88 15.31 5.52
C PHE A 398 -2.14 15.20 7.02
N ALA A 399 -3.34 14.79 7.41
CA ALA A 399 -3.73 14.58 8.80
C ALA A 399 -3.50 13.14 9.29
N TYR A 400 -2.84 12.29 8.50
CA TYR A 400 -2.57 10.89 8.85
C TYR A 400 -1.07 10.66 9.08
N TRP A 401 -0.75 10.07 10.20
CA TRP A 401 0.59 9.99 10.77
C TRP A 401 1.57 9.03 10.07
N HIS A 402 1.06 7.99 9.38
CA HIS A 402 1.88 6.91 8.81
C HIS A 402 2.45 7.29 7.44
N ASP A 403 3.71 6.92 7.17
CA ASP A 403 4.39 7.20 5.89
C ASP A 403 3.85 6.39 4.71
N GLY A 404 3.16 5.27 4.96
CA GLY A 404 2.50 4.45 3.95
C GLY A 404 3.37 3.96 2.81
N PHE A 405 4.70 3.86 3.02
CA PHE A 405 5.60 3.45 1.96
C PHE A 405 5.71 1.92 1.87
N TYR A 406 5.17 1.37 0.79
CA TYR A 406 5.35 -0.02 0.37
C TYR A 406 4.97 -0.14 -1.11
N LEU A 407 5.85 -0.65 -1.96
CA LEU A 407 5.72 -0.70 -3.43
C LEU A 407 5.50 0.70 -4.07
N GLY A 408 5.99 1.74 -3.40
CA GLY A 408 5.74 3.14 -3.70
C GLY A 408 4.92 3.84 -2.62
N PRO A 409 4.51 5.10 -2.82
CA PRO A 409 3.65 5.87 -1.91
C PRO A 409 2.19 5.40 -2.02
N ARG A 410 1.91 4.22 -1.45
CA ARG A 410 0.64 3.48 -1.63
C ARG A 410 -0.61 4.29 -1.32
N PHE A 411 -0.55 5.25 -0.40
CA PHE A 411 -1.69 6.09 -0.05
C PHE A 411 -2.11 7.04 -1.19
N MET A 412 -1.22 7.29 -2.13
CA MET A 412 -1.52 8.07 -3.34
C MET A 412 -2.03 7.21 -4.51
N TYR A 413 -2.21 5.90 -4.30
CA TYR A 413 -2.68 4.99 -5.35
C TYR A 413 -4.04 5.38 -5.97
N PRO A 414 -5.02 5.92 -5.22
CA PRO A 414 -6.28 6.40 -5.80
C PRO A 414 -6.13 7.60 -6.76
N LEU A 415 -4.97 8.28 -6.78
CA LEU A 415 -4.68 9.34 -7.74
C LEU A 415 -4.26 8.81 -9.12
N LEU A 416 -3.93 7.53 -9.24
CA LEU A 416 -3.45 6.93 -10.49
C LEU A 416 -4.36 7.24 -11.71
N PRO A 417 -5.70 7.05 -11.65
CA PRO A 417 -6.60 7.40 -12.76
C PRO A 417 -6.50 8.87 -13.18
N VAL A 418 -6.36 9.76 -12.21
CA VAL A 418 -6.28 11.22 -12.44
C VAL A 418 -4.97 11.56 -13.15
N LEU A 419 -3.85 11.07 -12.62
CA LEU A 419 -2.52 11.38 -13.14
C LEU A 419 -2.30 10.82 -14.55
N VAL A 420 -2.73 9.58 -14.83
CA VAL A 420 -2.59 9.00 -16.17
C VAL A 420 -3.50 9.65 -17.18
N LEU A 421 -4.72 10.06 -16.81
CA LEU A 421 -5.63 10.80 -17.70
C LEU A 421 -5.03 12.13 -18.11
N TRP A 422 -4.52 12.92 -17.15
CA TRP A 422 -3.91 14.20 -17.44
C TRP A 422 -2.58 14.08 -18.20
N THR A 423 -1.78 13.06 -17.94
CA THR A 423 -0.59 12.72 -18.74
C THR A 423 -0.97 12.46 -20.19
N ALA A 424 -1.98 11.63 -20.44
CA ALA A 424 -2.43 11.30 -21.80
C ALA A 424 -3.04 12.50 -22.55
N ARG A 425 -3.60 13.47 -21.83
CA ARG A 425 -4.20 14.68 -22.41
C ARG A 425 -3.19 15.73 -22.87
N LEU A 426 -1.94 15.69 -22.40
CA LEU A 426 -0.95 16.74 -22.70
C LEU A 426 -0.82 17.05 -24.20
N PRO A 427 -0.66 16.05 -25.11
CA PRO A 427 -0.57 16.32 -26.54
C PRO A 427 -1.80 17.05 -27.11
N ALA A 428 -2.98 16.69 -26.62
CA ALA A 428 -4.25 17.27 -27.05
C ALA A 428 -4.49 18.70 -26.51
N VAL A 429 -4.03 18.97 -25.28
CA VAL A 429 -4.11 20.30 -24.66
C VAL A 429 -3.20 21.28 -25.39
N LEU A 430 -2.00 20.85 -25.79
CA LEU A 430 -1.08 21.65 -26.59
C LEU A 430 -1.68 22.01 -27.96
N GLU A 431 -2.27 21.06 -28.68
CA GLU A 431 -2.94 21.25 -29.95
C GLU A 431 -4.10 22.27 -29.84
N ALA A 432 -4.93 22.14 -28.82
CA ALA A 432 -6.08 23.02 -28.58
C ALA A 432 -5.67 24.48 -28.28
N ARG A 433 -4.49 24.71 -27.73
CA ARG A 433 -3.97 26.09 -27.53
C ARG A 433 -3.62 26.74 -28.83
N HIS A 434 -2.98 25.99 -29.70
CA HIS A 434 -2.51 26.54 -31.00
C HIS A 434 -3.66 26.92 -31.95
N THR A 435 -4.61 26.00 -32.19
CA THR A 435 -5.73 26.22 -33.13
C THR A 435 -6.62 27.43 -32.78
N ARG A 436 -6.61 27.89 -31.52
CA ARG A 436 -7.36 29.10 -31.11
C ARG A 436 -6.58 30.38 -31.20
N THR A 437 -5.25 30.33 -31.10
CA THR A 437 -4.41 31.52 -31.35
C THR A 437 -4.52 31.95 -32.80
N GLU A 438 -4.68 31.01 -33.74
CA GLU A 438 -4.91 31.28 -35.16
C GLU A 438 -6.33 31.82 -35.47
N ARG A 439 -7.36 31.44 -34.70
CA ARG A 439 -8.76 31.86 -34.91
C ARG A 439 -9.09 33.25 -34.35
N GLY A 440 -8.21 33.87 -33.59
CA GLY A 440 -8.41 35.20 -32.99
C GLY A 440 -7.95 36.36 -33.87
N GLU A 441 -7.30 36.10 -35.01
CA GLU A 441 -6.86 37.13 -35.97
C GLU A 441 -7.59 36.96 -37.32
N PRO A 442 -7.99 38.05 -38.00
CA PRO A 442 -8.58 37.94 -39.32
C PRO A 442 -7.57 37.29 -40.30
N PRO A 443 -8.03 36.51 -41.29
CA PRO A 443 -7.15 35.82 -42.21
C PRO A 443 -6.44 36.82 -43.10
N THR A 444 -5.26 37.26 -42.72
CA THR A 444 -4.29 37.84 -43.62
C THR A 444 -3.64 36.67 -44.35
N GLY A 445 -3.79 36.63 -45.66
CA GLY A 445 -3.52 35.53 -46.59
C GLY A 445 -2.11 34.94 -46.64
N GLU A 446 -1.30 35.07 -45.60
CA GLU A 446 0.00 34.43 -45.48
C GLU A 446 -0.04 33.42 -44.33
N SER A 447 0.12 32.14 -44.63
CA SER A 447 0.33 31.08 -43.65
C SER A 447 1.60 31.40 -42.85
N ARG A 448 1.43 31.79 -41.57
CA ARG A 448 2.57 32.04 -40.67
C ARG A 448 3.48 30.80 -40.59
N PRO A 449 4.82 30.96 -40.64
CA PRO A 449 5.79 29.84 -40.61
C PRO A 449 5.65 28.94 -39.37
N GLY A 450 4.96 29.39 -38.31
CA GLY A 450 4.75 28.65 -37.08
C GLY A 450 3.67 27.56 -37.13
N SER A 451 2.73 27.59 -38.09
CA SER A 451 1.61 26.63 -38.13
C SER A 451 2.03 25.19 -38.46
N ALA A 452 3.11 25.00 -39.20
CA ALA A 452 3.66 23.69 -39.55
C ALA A 452 4.40 22.99 -38.39
N LEU A 453 4.80 23.72 -37.35
CA LEU A 453 5.57 23.15 -36.24
C LEU A 453 4.70 22.34 -35.22
N TRP A 454 3.44 22.73 -35.02
CA TRP A 454 2.60 22.16 -33.97
C TRP A 454 2.23 20.67 -34.13
N PRO A 455 1.94 20.15 -35.31
CA PRO A 455 1.80 18.71 -35.50
C PRO A 455 3.06 17.94 -35.13
N THR A 456 4.23 18.55 -35.35
CA THR A 456 5.53 17.97 -34.95
C THR A 456 5.72 18.00 -33.43
N VAL A 457 5.42 19.13 -32.77
CA VAL A 457 5.46 19.29 -31.32
C VAL A 457 4.54 18.23 -30.63
N ARG A 458 3.31 18.08 -31.10
CA ARG A 458 2.39 17.06 -30.59
C ARG A 458 2.96 15.64 -30.71
N ARG A 459 3.56 15.30 -31.88
CA ARG A 459 4.18 13.99 -32.08
C ARG A 459 5.40 13.81 -31.19
N ALA A 460 6.23 14.83 -31.06
CA ALA A 460 7.40 14.81 -30.20
C ALA A 460 7.00 14.59 -28.73
N VAL A 461 5.99 15.29 -28.22
CA VAL A 461 5.50 15.11 -26.85
C VAL A 461 4.92 13.71 -26.64
N LEU A 462 4.11 13.20 -27.58
CA LEU A 462 3.60 11.85 -27.51
C LEU A 462 4.74 10.82 -27.53
N ALA A 463 5.71 10.99 -28.43
CA ALA A 463 6.89 10.13 -28.51
C ALA A 463 7.70 10.18 -27.21
N THR A 464 7.91 11.37 -26.63
CA THR A 464 8.61 11.53 -25.35
C THR A 464 7.92 10.75 -24.21
N ILE A 465 6.60 10.85 -24.11
CA ILE A 465 5.83 10.12 -23.08
C ILE A 465 6.01 8.61 -23.27
N VAL A 466 5.83 8.11 -24.49
CA VAL A 466 5.94 6.68 -24.80
C VAL A 466 7.38 6.18 -24.62
N ILE A 467 8.36 6.92 -25.13
CA ILE A 467 9.78 6.57 -25.01
C ILE A 467 10.21 6.59 -23.53
N GLY A 468 9.81 7.62 -22.77
CA GLY A 468 10.09 7.69 -21.34
C GLY A 468 9.56 6.49 -20.60
N ALA A 469 8.34 6.04 -20.89
CA ALA A 469 7.75 4.84 -20.32
C ALA A 469 8.50 3.55 -20.76
N VAL A 470 8.84 3.42 -22.05
CA VAL A 470 9.58 2.26 -22.57
C VAL A 470 11.00 2.19 -22.00
N LEU A 471 11.71 3.30 -21.91
CA LEU A 471 13.03 3.35 -21.26
C LEU A 471 12.93 2.95 -19.79
N GLY A 472 11.91 3.41 -19.07
CA GLY A 472 11.66 3.01 -17.70
C GLY A 472 11.43 1.50 -17.55
N LEU A 473 10.62 0.92 -18.44
CA LEU A 473 10.41 -0.53 -18.49
C LEU A 473 11.70 -1.32 -18.76
N ALA A 474 12.61 -0.75 -19.56
CA ALA A 474 13.88 -1.41 -19.91
C ALA A 474 14.97 -1.24 -18.84
N THR A 475 14.96 -0.18 -18.06
CA THR A 475 16.04 0.18 -17.11
C THR A 475 15.59 0.11 -15.65
N SER A 476 14.63 0.95 -15.27
CA SER A 476 14.23 1.12 -13.86
C SER A 476 13.42 -0.06 -13.33
N VAL A 477 12.52 -0.64 -14.16
CA VAL A 477 11.67 -1.75 -13.73
C VAL A 477 12.45 -3.03 -13.44
N PRO A 478 13.45 -3.46 -14.24
CA PRO A 478 14.29 -4.62 -13.88
C PRO A 478 15.05 -4.42 -12.56
N LEU A 479 15.58 -3.21 -12.33
CA LEU A 479 16.22 -2.88 -11.06
C LEU A 479 15.24 -2.96 -9.90
N ARG A 480 14.03 -2.41 -10.05
CA ARG A 480 12.97 -2.49 -9.06
C ARG A 480 12.55 -3.93 -8.77
N LEU A 481 12.38 -4.74 -9.80
CA LEU A 481 12.10 -6.17 -9.67
C LEU A 481 13.17 -6.90 -8.88
N SER A 482 14.46 -6.62 -9.13
CA SER A 482 15.57 -7.23 -8.38
C SER A 482 15.53 -6.82 -6.90
N GLN A 483 15.24 -5.55 -6.59
CA GLN A 483 15.07 -5.06 -5.23
C GLN A 483 13.91 -5.76 -4.51
N TYR A 484 12.77 -5.92 -5.17
CA TYR A 484 11.62 -6.61 -4.58
C TYR A 484 11.86 -8.11 -4.40
N ARG A 485 12.56 -8.76 -5.32
CA ARG A 485 12.96 -10.17 -5.18
C ARG A 485 13.94 -10.40 -4.03
N GLY A 486 14.87 -9.47 -3.82
CA GLY A 486 15.87 -9.54 -2.75
C GLY A 486 15.37 -9.04 -1.39
N GLY A 487 14.22 -8.34 -1.35
CA GLY A 487 13.68 -7.77 -0.12
C GLY A 487 12.78 -8.72 0.67
N LEU A 488 12.65 -8.46 1.99
CA LEU A 488 11.74 -9.16 2.90
C LEU A 488 11.90 -10.70 2.89
N ILE A 489 13.14 -11.16 2.86
CA ILE A 489 13.48 -12.59 2.67
C ILE A 489 12.86 -13.45 3.76
N SER A 490 12.90 -13.01 5.01
CA SER A 490 12.30 -13.75 6.16
C SER A 490 10.79 -13.96 6.00
N LEU A 491 10.08 -13.02 5.37
CA LEU A 491 8.63 -13.15 5.11
C LEU A 491 8.31 -14.04 3.92
N ARG A 492 9.32 -14.41 3.09
CA ARG A 492 9.16 -15.34 1.96
C ARG A 492 9.23 -16.80 2.37
N TRP A 493 9.73 -17.09 3.55
CA TRP A 493 9.89 -18.44 4.04
C TRP A 493 8.54 -19.17 4.13
N ASN A 494 8.51 -20.43 3.69
CA ASN A 494 7.32 -21.24 3.62
C ASN A 494 7.38 -22.37 4.67
N ALA A 495 6.68 -22.18 5.79
CA ALA A 495 6.65 -23.12 6.88
C ALA A 495 6.17 -24.53 6.47
N ASP A 496 5.10 -24.62 5.68
CA ASP A 496 4.53 -25.91 5.24
C ASP A 496 5.53 -26.70 4.40
N ARG A 497 6.22 -26.03 3.47
CA ARG A 497 7.24 -26.66 2.64
C ARG A 497 8.44 -27.12 3.46
N ALA A 498 8.91 -26.26 4.36
CA ALA A 498 10.06 -26.56 5.21
C ALA A 498 9.77 -27.73 6.16
N ALA A 499 8.60 -27.73 6.82
CA ALA A 499 8.17 -28.85 7.68
C ALA A 499 8.03 -30.16 6.90
N ALA A 500 7.44 -30.10 5.68
CA ALA A 500 7.30 -31.28 4.83
C ALA A 500 8.66 -31.88 4.41
N HIS A 501 9.63 -31.02 4.03
CA HIS A 501 10.99 -31.46 3.69
C HIS A 501 11.72 -32.08 4.89
N SER A 502 11.46 -31.57 6.09
CA SER A 502 12.07 -32.08 7.32
C SER A 502 11.29 -33.24 7.94
N GLY A 503 10.20 -33.70 7.34
CA GLY A 503 9.34 -34.77 7.87
C GLY A 503 8.66 -34.44 9.19
N ILE A 504 8.41 -33.14 9.47
CA ILE A 504 7.87 -32.67 10.74
C ILE A 504 6.35 -32.64 10.69
N THR A 505 5.73 -33.44 11.52
CA THR A 505 4.28 -33.54 11.70
C THR A 505 3.94 -33.66 13.18
N ASN A 506 2.76 -33.24 13.58
CA ASN A 506 2.26 -33.31 14.97
C ASN A 506 3.25 -32.73 16.00
N ALA A 507 3.85 -31.58 15.68
CA ALA A 507 4.90 -30.98 16.48
C ALA A 507 4.43 -29.68 17.15
N LEU A 508 5.06 -29.38 18.30
CA LEU A 508 5.09 -28.05 18.89
C LEU A 508 6.41 -27.41 18.48
N VAL A 509 6.31 -26.33 17.70
CA VAL A 509 7.46 -25.60 17.16
C VAL A 509 7.60 -24.27 17.88
N LEU A 510 8.62 -24.15 18.70
CA LEU A 510 9.00 -22.90 19.37
C LEU A 510 9.79 -22.05 18.37
N VAL A 511 9.33 -20.84 18.11
CA VAL A 511 9.89 -19.94 17.08
C VAL A 511 10.72 -18.87 17.73
N ARG A 512 12.04 -18.95 17.58
CA ARG A 512 12.97 -17.94 18.10
C ARG A 512 13.12 -16.82 17.09
N GLU A 513 12.59 -15.68 17.44
CA GLU A 513 12.69 -14.44 16.67
C GLU A 513 13.94 -13.63 17.08
N SER A 514 14.07 -12.39 16.57
CA SER A 514 15.06 -11.46 17.08
C SER A 514 14.82 -11.14 18.56
N TRP A 515 15.87 -10.84 19.30
CA TRP A 515 15.73 -10.48 20.72
C TRP A 515 14.79 -9.29 20.94
N GLY A 516 14.82 -8.29 20.02
CA GLY A 516 13.85 -7.19 20.05
C GLY A 516 12.40 -7.66 19.94
N ALA A 517 12.11 -8.58 19.02
CA ALA A 517 10.78 -9.15 18.88
C ALA A 517 10.34 -9.95 20.13
N GLU A 518 11.27 -10.67 20.77
CA GLU A 518 11.03 -11.35 22.04
C GLU A 518 10.67 -10.37 23.16
N LEU A 519 11.43 -9.26 23.31
CA LEU A 519 11.16 -8.24 24.32
C LEU A 519 9.77 -7.63 24.15
N VAL A 520 9.38 -7.32 22.92
CA VAL A 520 8.04 -6.80 22.59
C VAL A 520 6.97 -7.85 22.93
N ALA A 521 7.17 -9.11 22.57
CA ALA A 521 6.22 -10.19 22.86
C ALA A 521 6.06 -10.42 24.37
N ARG A 522 7.12 -10.28 25.15
CA ARG A 522 7.08 -10.37 26.62
C ARG A 522 6.28 -9.22 27.24
N MET A 523 6.41 -7.99 26.71
CA MET A 523 5.55 -6.87 27.13
C MET A 523 4.07 -7.16 26.83
N TRP A 524 3.77 -7.71 25.65
CA TRP A 524 2.40 -8.12 25.32
C TRP A 524 1.89 -9.23 26.26
N ALA A 525 2.74 -10.18 26.63
CA ALA A 525 2.40 -11.24 27.59
C ALA A 525 2.09 -10.69 29.00
N LEU A 526 2.67 -9.54 29.36
CA LEU A 526 2.34 -8.80 30.59
C LEU A 526 1.07 -7.94 30.43
N GLY A 527 0.45 -7.88 29.24
CA GLY A 527 -0.72 -7.06 28.98
C GLY A 527 -0.42 -5.57 28.81
N VAL A 528 0.84 -5.20 28.54
CA VAL A 528 1.19 -3.82 28.20
C VAL A 528 0.49 -3.46 26.89
N PRO A 529 -0.18 -2.29 26.79
CA PRO A 529 -0.82 -1.83 25.56
C PRO A 529 0.15 -1.81 24.38
N ARG A 530 -0.34 -2.11 23.18
CA ARG A 530 0.51 -2.23 21.97
C ARG A 530 1.31 -0.96 21.68
N SER A 531 0.67 0.21 21.78
CA SER A 531 1.31 1.51 21.59
C SER A 531 2.43 1.76 22.60
N ASP A 532 2.19 1.41 23.86
CA ASP A 532 3.16 1.63 24.94
C ASP A 532 4.34 0.69 24.77
N ALA A 533 4.10 -0.58 24.45
CA ALA A 533 5.15 -1.56 24.17
C ALA A 533 6.06 -1.11 23.01
N GLU A 534 5.50 -0.64 21.92
CA GLU A 534 6.26 -0.10 20.77
C GLU A 534 7.06 1.15 21.16
N THR A 535 6.46 2.05 21.94
CA THR A 535 7.11 3.29 22.37
C THR A 535 8.28 2.99 23.31
N ILE A 536 8.06 2.10 24.31
CA ILE A 536 9.09 1.68 25.27
C ILE A 536 10.25 0.99 24.51
N TYR A 537 9.94 0.02 23.66
CA TYR A 537 10.96 -0.70 22.88
C TYR A 537 11.84 0.23 22.03
N ARG A 538 11.25 1.26 21.44
CA ARG A 538 11.96 2.23 20.59
C ARG A 538 12.82 3.24 21.36
N ALA A 539 12.60 3.40 22.64
CA ALA A 539 13.37 4.33 23.50
C ALA A 539 14.36 3.58 24.39
N ALA A 540 13.94 2.43 24.93
CA ALA A 540 14.65 1.71 25.98
C ALA A 540 15.96 1.06 25.52
N ASP A 541 16.92 1.01 26.41
CA ASP A 541 18.07 0.12 26.31
C ASP A 541 17.59 -1.34 26.48
N PRO A 542 17.94 -2.27 25.56
CA PRO A 542 17.39 -3.62 25.57
C PRO A 542 17.80 -4.43 26.80
N CYS A 543 19.00 -4.18 27.37
CA CYS A 543 19.43 -4.88 28.59
C CYS A 543 18.66 -4.41 29.80
N ARG A 544 18.39 -3.10 29.91
CA ARG A 544 17.56 -2.54 30.97
C ARG A 544 16.13 -3.01 30.86
N LEU A 545 15.60 -3.06 29.63
CA LEU A 545 14.27 -3.57 29.36
C LEU A 545 14.14 -5.03 29.73
N ASP A 546 15.11 -5.87 29.34
CA ASP A 546 15.14 -7.31 29.66
C ASP A 546 15.18 -7.55 31.17
N LEU A 547 16.05 -6.84 31.91
CA LEU A 547 16.12 -6.91 33.37
C LEU A 547 14.81 -6.49 34.04
N SER A 548 14.19 -5.41 33.56
CA SER A 548 12.92 -4.92 34.08
C SER A 548 11.79 -5.94 33.85
N LEU A 549 11.72 -6.52 32.64
CA LEU A 549 10.75 -7.59 32.34
C LEU A 549 10.98 -8.81 33.21
N GLY A 550 12.25 -9.23 33.41
CA GLY A 550 12.63 -10.32 34.27
C GLY A 550 12.22 -10.12 35.73
N ALA A 551 12.12 -8.89 36.23
CA ALA A 551 11.61 -8.56 37.54
C ALA A 551 10.06 -8.55 37.62
N LEU A 552 9.41 -8.00 36.58
CA LEU A 552 7.93 -7.86 36.55
C LEU A 552 7.21 -9.19 36.35
N GLU A 553 7.80 -10.08 35.56
CA GLU A 553 7.21 -11.37 35.21
C GLU A 553 6.91 -12.27 36.43
N PRO A 554 7.88 -12.56 37.32
CA PRO A 554 7.62 -13.38 38.53
C PRO A 554 6.79 -12.64 39.57
N ALA A 555 6.84 -11.30 39.59
CA ALA A 555 6.02 -10.46 40.47
C ALA A 555 4.54 -10.44 40.06
N GLY A 556 4.18 -10.95 38.89
CA GLY A 556 2.80 -10.97 38.37
C GLY A 556 2.23 -9.59 38.05
N ILE A 557 3.07 -8.57 37.91
CA ILE A 557 2.65 -7.18 37.56
C ILE A 557 2.24 -7.15 36.10
N ARG A 558 1.00 -6.67 35.84
CA ARG A 558 0.40 -6.74 34.48
C ARG A 558 -0.34 -5.45 34.11
N GLY A 559 -0.66 -5.32 32.81
CA GLY A 559 -1.48 -4.25 32.24
C GLY A 559 -0.87 -2.88 32.45
N ALA A 560 -1.69 -1.92 32.86
CA ALA A 560 -1.27 -0.56 33.11
C ALA A 560 -0.18 -0.39 34.17
N ALA A 561 -0.17 -1.29 35.20
CA ALA A 561 0.88 -1.28 36.22
C ALA A 561 2.24 -1.72 35.65
N ALA A 562 2.26 -2.68 34.73
CA ALA A 562 3.49 -3.06 34.02
C ALA A 562 3.97 -1.94 33.09
N ALA A 563 3.08 -1.28 32.36
CA ALA A 563 3.41 -0.15 31.51
C ALA A 563 4.03 1.00 32.35
N ALA A 564 3.41 1.35 33.47
CA ALA A 564 3.91 2.40 34.38
C ALA A 564 5.30 2.03 34.99
N ALA A 565 5.54 0.75 35.30
CA ALA A 565 6.83 0.31 35.80
C ALA A 565 7.96 0.39 34.75
N LEU A 566 7.62 0.31 33.47
CA LEU A 566 8.55 0.43 32.34
C LEU A 566 8.72 1.87 31.84
N GLU A 567 7.84 2.81 32.22
CA GLU A 567 7.87 4.23 31.78
C GLU A 567 9.23 4.92 32.02
N PRO A 568 9.96 4.67 33.12
CA PRO A 568 11.28 5.28 33.35
C PRO A 568 12.31 4.98 32.24
N LEU A 569 12.15 3.86 31.48
CA LEU A 569 13.01 3.49 30.38
C LEU A 569 12.87 4.41 29.16
N LEU A 570 11.79 5.21 29.08
CA LEU A 570 11.60 6.20 28.02
C LEU A 570 12.65 7.33 28.06
N ALA A 571 13.31 7.52 29.19
CA ALA A 571 14.40 8.49 29.37
C ALA A 571 15.77 7.98 28.91
N ASP A 572 15.88 6.75 28.42
CA ASP A 572 17.14 6.18 27.98
C ASP A 572 17.71 6.91 26.75
N SER A 573 19.00 7.25 26.81
CA SER A 573 19.73 7.89 25.71
C SER A 573 20.28 6.85 24.74
N THR A 574 19.41 6.18 23.99
CA THR A 574 19.78 5.11 23.07
C THR A 574 19.88 5.59 21.62
N ARG A 575 20.68 4.87 20.83
CA ARG A 575 20.78 5.03 19.36
C ARG A 575 20.55 3.68 18.67
N PRO A 576 20.07 3.65 17.43
CA PRO A 576 20.01 2.41 16.66
C PRO A 576 21.37 1.71 16.67
N ALA A 577 21.35 0.39 16.84
CA ALA A 577 22.58 -0.40 16.77
C ALA A 577 23.26 -0.18 15.41
N GLN A 578 24.55 0.11 15.43
CA GLN A 578 25.32 0.28 14.20
C GLN A 578 25.61 -1.10 13.57
N PRO A 579 25.76 -1.19 12.24
CA PRO A 579 26.11 -2.44 11.56
C PRO A 579 27.38 -3.10 12.12
N GLU A 580 28.33 -2.28 12.61
CA GLU A 580 29.58 -2.74 13.22
C GLU A 580 29.36 -3.48 14.56
N ALA A 581 28.23 -3.27 15.24
CA ALA A 581 27.89 -3.98 16.45
C ALA A 581 27.48 -5.45 16.22
N ALA A 582 27.58 -5.94 14.98
CA ALA A 582 27.29 -7.31 14.56
C ALA A 582 25.88 -7.82 14.91
N THR A 583 24.94 -6.93 15.18
CA THR A 583 23.53 -7.31 15.37
C THR A 583 22.81 -7.29 14.02
N GLY A 584 22.16 -8.37 13.65
CA GLY A 584 21.30 -8.42 12.47
C GLY A 584 19.99 -7.65 12.65
N ASP A 585 19.77 -6.98 13.78
CA ASP A 585 18.55 -6.27 14.14
C ASP A 585 18.73 -4.74 14.06
N PRO A 586 18.26 -4.08 12.97
CA PRO A 586 18.39 -2.64 12.81
C PRO A 586 17.47 -1.85 13.76
N THR A 587 16.52 -2.51 14.42
CA THR A 587 15.61 -1.87 15.37
C THR A 587 16.15 -1.86 16.79
N LEU A 588 17.15 -2.68 17.10
CA LEU A 588 17.78 -2.73 18.41
C LEU A 588 18.47 -1.41 18.73
N ARG A 589 18.23 -0.86 19.89
CA ARG A 589 18.78 0.43 20.33
C ARG A 589 19.73 0.20 21.48
N LEU A 590 20.96 0.71 21.37
CA LEU A 590 21.99 0.58 22.37
C LEU A 590 22.35 1.95 22.95
N THR A 591 22.78 1.98 24.21
CA THR A 591 23.27 3.18 24.87
C THR A 591 24.75 3.39 24.53
N PRO A 592 25.14 4.49 23.86
CA PRO A 592 26.53 4.74 23.49
C PRO A 592 27.45 4.81 24.71
N GLY A 593 28.64 4.17 24.61
CA GLY A 593 29.67 4.22 25.66
C GLY A 593 29.38 3.35 26.88
N VAL A 594 28.32 2.56 26.89
CA VAL A 594 28.03 1.61 27.98
C VAL A 594 28.72 0.29 27.71
N THR A 595 29.42 -0.23 28.73
CA THR A 595 29.89 -1.62 28.75
C THR A 595 28.81 -2.52 29.33
N TYR A 596 28.24 -3.37 28.47
CA TYR A 596 27.17 -4.27 28.89
C TYR A 596 27.69 -5.48 29.68
N PRO A 597 26.90 -5.99 30.62
CA PRO A 597 27.22 -7.25 31.31
C PRO A 597 27.40 -8.41 30.31
N PRO A 598 28.21 -9.45 30.69
CA PRO A 598 28.47 -10.58 29.80
C PRO A 598 27.21 -11.27 29.24
N ASP A 599 26.17 -11.45 30.08
CA ASP A 599 24.90 -12.08 29.69
C ASP A 599 24.17 -11.24 28.65
N CYS A 600 24.17 -9.91 28.80
CA CYS A 600 23.57 -9.03 27.82
C CYS A 600 24.37 -9.01 26.50
N ASN A 601 25.69 -8.93 26.57
CA ASN A 601 26.55 -9.05 25.39
C ASN A 601 26.31 -10.35 24.63
N ALA A 602 26.14 -11.46 25.37
CA ALA A 602 25.81 -12.74 24.74
C ALA A 602 24.49 -12.69 23.98
N LYS A 603 23.45 -12.04 24.52
CA LYS A 603 22.15 -11.86 23.84
C LYS A 603 22.27 -10.96 22.62
N ILE A 604 23.01 -9.83 22.72
CA ILE A 604 23.29 -8.96 21.58
C ILE A 604 23.98 -9.72 20.45
N GLN A 605 24.99 -10.53 20.81
CA GLN A 605 25.75 -11.32 19.84
C GLN A 605 24.98 -12.51 19.27
N ALA A 606 24.09 -13.12 20.07
CA ALA A 606 23.23 -14.21 19.63
C ALA A 606 22.04 -13.74 18.77
N ASN A 607 21.78 -12.44 18.73
CA ASN A 607 20.68 -11.87 17.93
C ASN A 607 21.01 -11.99 16.44
N LEU A 608 20.48 -13.02 15.80
CA LEU A 608 20.85 -13.44 14.43
C LEU A 608 20.05 -12.76 13.36
N THR A 609 18.88 -12.20 13.65
CA THR A 609 18.00 -11.63 12.65
C THR A 609 17.37 -10.32 13.13
N GLY A 610 17.26 -9.34 12.25
CA GLY A 610 16.50 -8.12 12.49
C GLY A 610 15.00 -8.25 12.21
N PHE A 611 14.51 -9.46 11.88
CA PHE A 611 13.14 -9.66 11.44
C PHE A 611 12.39 -10.61 12.34
N THR A 612 11.08 -10.37 12.42
CA THR A 612 10.12 -11.28 13.01
C THR A 612 9.88 -12.46 12.08
N LEU A 613 10.19 -13.67 12.52
CA LEU A 613 9.92 -14.91 11.76
C LEU A 613 8.46 -15.36 11.89
N TYR A 614 7.77 -14.90 12.93
CA TYR A 614 6.46 -15.39 13.30
C TYR A 614 5.32 -15.02 12.32
N PRO A 615 5.23 -13.79 11.75
CA PRO A 615 4.11 -13.42 10.88
C PRO A 615 3.88 -14.39 9.70
N PRO A 616 4.88 -14.86 8.95
CA PRO A 616 4.65 -15.81 7.86
C PRO A 616 4.13 -17.17 8.34
N LEU A 617 4.34 -17.56 9.62
CA LEU A 617 3.83 -18.78 10.19
C LEU A 617 2.32 -18.76 10.40
N LEU A 618 1.72 -17.59 10.55
CA LEU A 618 0.26 -17.42 10.55
C LEU A 618 -0.40 -17.89 9.24
N LEU A 619 0.37 -18.02 8.19
CA LEU A 619 -0.08 -18.51 6.89
C LEU A 619 0.06 -20.02 6.73
N ALA A 620 0.67 -20.74 7.70
CA ALA A 620 0.81 -22.18 7.68
C ALA A 620 -0.57 -22.86 7.59
N ARG A 621 -0.66 -23.88 6.75
CA ARG A 621 -1.91 -24.60 6.47
C ARG A 621 -1.93 -26.02 7.02
N GLN A 622 -0.79 -26.49 7.55
CA GLN A 622 -0.70 -27.80 8.19
C GLN A 622 -1.33 -27.72 9.60
N PRO A 623 -2.50 -28.33 9.85
CA PRO A 623 -3.19 -28.19 11.11
C PRO A 623 -2.49 -28.92 12.26
N ASP A 624 -1.58 -29.84 11.93
CA ASP A 624 -0.97 -30.74 12.92
C ASP A 624 0.24 -30.12 13.64
N ASN A 625 0.86 -29.07 13.05
CA ASN A 625 1.99 -28.38 13.65
C ASN A 625 1.52 -27.08 14.35
N ILE A 626 1.89 -26.91 15.61
CA ILE A 626 1.60 -25.70 16.39
C ILE A 626 2.86 -24.84 16.39
N TYR A 627 2.78 -23.64 15.81
CA TYR A 627 3.86 -22.67 15.82
C TYR A 627 3.60 -21.62 16.90
N ALA A 628 4.46 -21.57 17.91
CA ALA A 628 4.36 -20.64 19.03
C ALA A 628 5.69 -19.90 19.21
N ARG A 629 5.67 -18.65 19.70
CA ARG A 629 6.92 -17.94 20.00
C ARG A 629 7.70 -18.64 21.11
N ASP A 630 9.00 -18.67 20.98
CA ASP A 630 9.93 -19.03 22.07
C ASP A 630 9.98 -17.83 23.05
N LEU A 631 9.45 -18.02 24.24
CA LEU A 631 9.46 -17.05 25.35
C LEU A 631 10.22 -17.61 26.56
N GLY A 632 11.14 -18.53 26.34
CA GLY A 632 12.01 -19.13 27.35
C GLY A 632 11.25 -19.95 28.37
N ALA A 633 11.47 -19.71 29.67
CA ALA A 633 10.85 -20.48 30.73
C ALA A 633 9.31 -20.54 30.71
N ARG A 634 8.66 -19.59 30.04
CA ARG A 634 7.20 -19.58 29.84
C ARG A 634 6.69 -20.67 28.92
N ASP A 635 7.54 -21.20 28.03
CA ASP A 635 7.16 -22.26 27.09
C ASP A 635 6.70 -23.53 27.78
N SER A 636 7.03 -23.66 29.09
CA SER A 636 6.47 -24.73 29.96
C SER A 636 4.94 -24.73 30.03
N LEU A 637 4.29 -23.62 29.76
CA LEU A 637 2.83 -23.51 29.65
C LEU A 637 2.33 -24.27 28.40
N LEU A 638 3.01 -24.10 27.26
CA LEU A 638 2.67 -24.78 26.02
C LEU A 638 2.82 -26.28 26.09
N LEU A 639 3.79 -26.79 26.88
CA LEU A 639 3.94 -28.24 27.09
C LEU A 639 2.74 -28.85 27.80
N ARG A 640 2.06 -28.08 28.63
CA ARG A 640 0.81 -28.50 29.29
C ARG A 640 -0.39 -28.42 28.36
N ASP A 641 -0.45 -27.37 27.52
CA ASP A 641 -1.56 -27.17 26.61
C ASP A 641 -1.53 -28.15 25.41
N TYR A 642 -0.33 -28.57 25.00
CA TYR A 642 -0.11 -29.47 23.86
C TYR A 642 0.72 -30.71 24.22
N PRO A 643 0.22 -31.58 25.10
CA PRO A 643 0.99 -32.74 25.56
C PRO A 643 1.23 -33.77 24.45
N GLY A 644 2.35 -34.49 24.57
CA GLY A 644 2.67 -35.62 23.69
C GLY A 644 3.17 -35.25 22.27
N ARG A 645 3.37 -33.96 21.98
CA ARG A 645 3.93 -33.50 20.71
C ARG A 645 5.45 -33.53 20.72
N ALA A 646 6.07 -33.85 19.57
CA ALA A 646 7.49 -33.62 19.39
C ALA A 646 7.79 -32.13 19.45
N ILE A 647 8.86 -31.74 20.15
CA ILE A 647 9.22 -30.32 20.33
C ILE A 647 10.38 -29.97 19.42
N TYR A 648 10.24 -28.86 18.70
CA TYR A 648 11.28 -28.32 17.87
C TYR A 648 11.48 -26.84 18.19
N LEU A 649 12.75 -26.38 18.06
CA LEU A 649 13.11 -24.98 18.01
C LEU A 649 13.36 -24.58 16.57
N LEU A 650 12.64 -23.58 16.08
CA LEU A 650 12.81 -23.00 14.78
C LEU A 650 13.61 -21.69 14.91
N LYS A 651 14.79 -21.66 14.35
CA LYS A 651 15.67 -20.48 14.37
C LYS A 651 16.57 -20.46 13.13
N PRO A 652 17.11 -19.30 12.71
CA PRO A 652 18.17 -19.24 11.71
C PRO A 652 19.45 -19.92 12.24
N ASP A 653 20.16 -20.65 11.38
CA ASP A 653 21.44 -21.28 11.73
C ASP A 653 22.65 -20.35 11.56
N SER A 654 22.50 -19.27 10.79
CA SER A 654 23.58 -18.35 10.51
C SER A 654 23.17 -16.89 10.64
N ARG A 655 24.17 -15.99 10.76
CA ARG A 655 23.98 -14.54 10.78
C ARG A 655 23.80 -13.94 9.38
N ALA A 656 23.81 -14.75 8.33
CA ALA A 656 23.60 -14.27 6.98
C ALA A 656 22.19 -13.70 6.85
N VAL A 657 22.08 -12.50 6.31
CA VAL A 657 20.79 -11.88 6.03
C VAL A 657 20.02 -12.78 5.07
N GLY A 658 18.86 -13.23 5.51
CA GLY A 658 18.02 -14.13 4.72
C GLY A 658 18.32 -15.61 4.82
N ALA A 659 19.15 -16.02 5.80
CA ALA A 659 19.29 -17.45 6.11
C ALA A 659 17.93 -18.05 6.47
N ASP A 660 17.60 -19.18 5.82
CA ASP A 660 16.38 -19.91 6.12
C ASP A 660 16.44 -20.46 7.56
N PRO A 661 15.35 -20.37 8.34
CA PRO A 661 15.30 -20.98 9.65
C PRO A 661 15.26 -22.50 9.54
N VAL A 662 15.89 -23.16 10.52
CA VAL A 662 16.06 -24.62 10.60
C VAL A 662 15.38 -25.15 11.86
N PHE A 663 14.82 -26.35 11.74
CA PHE A 663 14.19 -27.05 12.85
C PHE A 663 15.22 -27.86 13.65
N HIS A 664 15.37 -27.54 14.92
CA HIS A 664 16.19 -28.28 15.87
C HIS A 664 15.29 -29.06 16.82
N ARG A 665 15.39 -30.38 16.84
CA ARG A 665 14.63 -31.18 17.77
C ARG A 665 15.12 -30.94 19.20
N LEU A 666 14.20 -30.74 20.12
CA LEU A 666 14.48 -30.51 21.54
C LEU A 666 14.03 -31.69 22.37
N ASP A 667 14.79 -31.99 23.42
CA ASP A 667 14.39 -32.91 24.44
C ASP A 667 13.61 -32.18 25.57
N PRO A 668 12.36 -32.56 25.84
CA PRO A 668 11.52 -31.91 26.85
C PRO A 668 12.14 -31.84 28.25
N ASP A 669 12.85 -32.89 28.64
CA ASP A 669 13.46 -32.96 29.98
C ASP A 669 14.67 -32.02 30.10
N SER A 670 15.43 -31.84 29.02
CA SER A 670 16.53 -30.87 28.95
C SER A 670 16.02 -29.44 29.05
N LEU A 671 14.98 -29.11 28.31
CA LEU A 671 14.29 -27.81 28.35
C LEU A 671 13.78 -27.47 29.76
N LEU A 672 13.08 -28.41 30.41
CA LEU A 672 12.55 -28.20 31.74
C LEU A 672 13.66 -28.01 32.79
N ARG A 673 14.84 -28.67 32.63
CA ARG A 673 16.01 -28.46 33.48
C ARG A 673 16.64 -27.09 33.27
N GLU A 674 16.78 -26.66 32.03
CA GLU A 674 17.33 -25.36 31.67
C GLU A 674 16.46 -24.23 32.25
N TRP A 675 15.14 -24.31 32.08
CA TRP A 675 14.20 -23.32 32.61
C TRP A 675 14.15 -23.28 34.15
N ARG A 676 14.25 -24.43 34.82
CA ARG A 676 14.34 -24.49 36.30
C ARG A 676 15.67 -23.92 36.81
N GLY A 677 16.73 -24.07 36.04
CA GLY A 677 18.04 -23.48 36.33
C GLY A 677 18.04 -21.95 36.17
N ALA A 678 17.37 -21.42 35.16
CA ALA A 678 17.21 -19.99 34.93
C ALA A 678 16.30 -19.29 35.97
N SER A 679 15.32 -20.01 36.54
CA SER A 679 14.44 -19.49 37.59
C SER A 679 15.08 -19.44 38.98
N ARG A 680 16.27 -20.02 39.14
CA ARG A 680 17.01 -20.05 40.43
C ARG A 680 18.20 -19.08 40.47
N LYS A 681 18.53 -18.43 39.35
CA LYS A 681 19.51 -17.36 39.23
C LYS A 681 18.83 -16.02 39.09
#